data_525878f8861c3680465fb43ad5f1f218
#
_entry.id   525878f8861c3680465fb43ad5f1f218
#
_cell.length_a   1.000
_cell.length_b   1.000
_cell.length_c   1.000
_cell.angle_alpha   90.00
_cell.angle_beta   90.00
_cell.angle_gamma   90.00
#
_symmetry.space_group_name_H-M   'P 1'
#
loop_
_entity.id
_entity.type
_entity.pdbx_description
1 polymer ?
#
loop_
_entity_poly.entity_id
_entity_poly.type
_entity_poly.pdbx_seq_one_letter_code
_entity_poly.pdbx_strand_id
1 'polypeptide(L)'
;MNQENQVSYTPGGQALDSAVFGFAAFTLLCHVAVGLQFGLDQLLQLTFLAGLVALGIGIWRRRKEHQPPQPEAKPSDSTSRAGRLEVQLGLLGLAVLGTGLHAWTGSLWGYWLCAGAATLIALGREARTDPLAPQVPILGWERASLFGLGLLCAGAALLAHHGDADDAFYVNLSVWALDHPQAPLLLGDTLHGFEGIPMSLPVFKLLSYEIGQAAIARLSGVPAITVVHLWLPPLIAFLIPFAWARLARLLVPSRWFLVLILIVAQLFFLGDGHASYGDFGLLRLQQGKTVLLLIALPLIASYGIRFGLEPGLGRGAMLMASQIAAVGLSTTALWLAPVTALLAVCSAVPLRGSNLSRAWRPIALGLLTALYPLALALFMRSETLRAFTEAVNPLASLEWSSPQLMTHALSMLAGSGPIAGLTLFCLLAVLALPGTSLFRRYVALSCGAFFLFFFDPWLARFVSQQVTGADTYFRVFWILPLPLIVASVLSAPLTMVESLTIPQRRGWTGLILAGALALLIGLPNIHTLSSQNEVRIDWPGPKVPAQEWAAAQRIAETSQPGDFILAPPPVSRWIPLFQDHPAPLMVRAMHLDRLHDRLGADELRKRRLLTQLVGGLHRSSDGPGMLEEAIGRYPLNAVLLSGPALTNPELRRVLLASPLSVGFRDADLELWVRESDPDSSEH
;
A
#
# COMPACT_ATOMS: atom_id res chain seq x y z
N MET A 1 4.49 -24.01 -40.35
CA MET A 1 5.06 -23.27 -39.21
C MET A 1 3.89 -22.96 -38.26
N ASN A 2 3.76 -23.73 -37.20
CA ASN A 2 2.61 -23.66 -36.30
C ASN A 2 2.78 -22.54 -35.30
N GLN A 3 1.94 -21.51 -35.46
CA GLN A 3 1.86 -20.34 -34.53
C GLN A 3 1.04 -20.63 -33.25
N GLU A 4 0.68 -21.89 -32.94
CA GLU A 4 -0.37 -22.22 -31.97
C GLU A 4 0.10 -22.40 -30.51
N ASN A 5 1.39 -22.30 -30.19
CA ASN A 5 1.87 -22.56 -28.83
C ASN A 5 2.60 -21.41 -28.13
N GLN A 6 2.35 -20.16 -28.51
CA GLN A 6 2.73 -19.03 -27.68
C GLN A 6 1.60 -18.78 -26.67
N VAL A 7 1.76 -19.25 -25.42
CA VAL A 7 1.06 -18.66 -24.27
C VAL A 7 1.19 -17.15 -24.43
N SER A 8 0.11 -16.45 -24.80
CA SER A 8 0.15 -15.03 -25.08
C SER A 8 0.40 -14.29 -23.76
N TYR A 9 1.68 -14.13 -23.41
CA TYR A 9 2.07 -13.25 -22.32
C TYR A 9 1.50 -11.86 -22.59
N THR A 10 0.94 -11.23 -21.55
CA THR A 10 0.68 -9.80 -21.62
C THR A 10 1.97 -9.08 -22.00
N PRO A 11 1.94 -8.05 -22.87
CA PRO A 11 3.09 -7.20 -23.07
C PRO A 11 3.63 -6.77 -21.72
N GLY A 12 4.94 -6.92 -21.48
CA GLY A 12 5.54 -6.69 -20.17
C GLY A 12 5.39 -7.81 -19.14
N GLY A 13 4.69 -8.92 -19.46
CA GLY A 13 4.46 -10.01 -18.50
C GLY A 13 5.77 -10.66 -18.01
N GLN A 14 6.73 -10.86 -18.89
CA GLN A 14 8.05 -11.38 -18.50
C GLN A 14 8.86 -10.37 -17.67
N ALA A 15 8.77 -9.08 -18.00
CA ALA A 15 9.43 -8.03 -17.23
C ALA A 15 8.87 -7.94 -15.80
N LEU A 16 7.53 -8.00 -15.64
CA LEU A 16 6.90 -8.07 -14.33
C LEU A 16 7.32 -9.31 -13.54
N ASP A 17 7.35 -10.49 -14.18
CA ASP A 17 7.78 -11.72 -13.54
C ASP A 17 9.24 -11.62 -13.07
N SER A 18 10.12 -11.06 -13.91
CA SER A 18 11.53 -10.82 -13.56
C SER A 18 11.67 -9.80 -12.43
N ALA A 19 10.89 -8.72 -12.44
CA ALA A 19 10.88 -7.73 -11.37
C ALA A 19 10.44 -8.33 -10.02
N VAL A 20 9.39 -9.18 -10.03
CA VAL A 20 8.93 -9.88 -8.83
C VAL A 20 10.00 -10.82 -8.29
N PHE A 21 10.64 -11.63 -9.14
CA PHE A 21 11.75 -12.50 -8.72
C PHE A 21 12.95 -11.71 -8.21
N GLY A 22 13.35 -10.65 -8.91
CA GLY A 22 14.47 -9.80 -8.52
C GLY A 22 14.24 -9.15 -7.17
N PHE A 23 13.05 -8.58 -6.97
CA PHE A 23 12.70 -7.95 -5.69
C PHE A 23 12.51 -8.97 -4.56
N ALA A 24 11.99 -10.17 -4.83
CA ALA A 24 11.94 -11.26 -3.85
C ALA A 24 13.33 -11.70 -3.40
N ALA A 25 14.27 -11.85 -4.35
CA ALA A 25 15.65 -12.17 -4.05
C ALA A 25 16.32 -11.06 -3.22
N PHE A 26 16.14 -9.79 -3.61
CA PHE A 26 16.61 -8.64 -2.85
C PHE A 26 16.03 -8.60 -1.43
N THR A 27 14.73 -8.87 -1.28
CA THR A 27 14.06 -8.93 0.04
C THR A 27 14.69 -10.01 0.93
N LEU A 28 14.96 -11.21 0.40
CA LEU A 28 15.63 -12.27 1.15
C LEU A 28 17.04 -11.85 1.58
N LEU A 29 17.81 -11.25 0.67
CA LEU A 29 19.16 -10.77 0.97
C LEU A 29 19.14 -9.63 2.00
N CYS A 30 18.16 -8.73 1.92
CA CYS A 30 17.95 -7.67 2.90
C CYS A 30 17.66 -8.25 4.29
N HIS A 31 16.75 -9.24 4.40
CA HIS A 31 16.44 -9.87 5.68
C HIS A 31 17.65 -10.65 6.25
N VAL A 32 18.46 -11.27 5.39
CA VAL A 32 19.74 -11.88 5.82
C VAL A 32 20.70 -10.80 6.31
N ALA A 33 20.86 -9.70 5.59
CA ALA A 33 21.73 -8.59 5.98
C ALA A 33 21.31 -7.97 7.33
N VAL A 34 20.01 -7.75 7.54
CA VAL A 34 19.48 -7.28 8.83
C VAL A 34 19.75 -8.28 9.95
N GLY A 35 19.54 -9.58 9.71
CA GLY A 35 19.83 -10.63 10.68
C GLY A 35 21.33 -10.76 11.05
N LEU A 36 22.22 -10.47 10.11
CA LEU A 36 23.66 -10.46 10.29
C LEU A 36 24.21 -9.08 10.71
N GLN A 37 23.34 -8.10 10.90
CA GLN A 37 23.69 -6.71 11.23
C GLN A 37 24.63 -6.05 10.20
N PHE A 38 24.40 -6.34 8.93
CA PHE A 38 25.14 -5.74 7.81
C PHE A 38 24.58 -4.36 7.45
N GLY A 39 25.45 -3.51 6.90
CA GLY A 39 25.10 -2.22 6.34
C GLY A 39 24.70 -2.31 4.87
N LEU A 40 24.41 -1.16 4.27
CA LEU A 40 23.97 -1.04 2.88
C LEU A 40 25.04 -1.53 1.90
N ASP A 41 26.31 -1.21 2.13
CA ASP A 41 27.41 -1.60 1.24
C ASP A 41 27.61 -3.12 1.20
N GLN A 42 27.52 -3.81 2.36
CA GLN A 42 27.57 -5.26 2.42
C GLN A 42 26.35 -5.91 1.73
N LEU A 43 25.15 -5.33 1.89
CA LEU A 43 23.96 -5.79 1.18
C LEU A 43 24.12 -5.66 -0.34
N LEU A 44 24.68 -4.54 -0.84
CA LEU A 44 24.95 -4.36 -2.26
C LEU A 44 25.96 -5.38 -2.79
N GLN A 45 27.03 -5.68 -2.04
CA GLN A 45 28.00 -6.73 -2.39
C GLN A 45 27.32 -8.10 -2.48
N LEU A 46 26.49 -8.48 -1.49
CA LEU A 46 25.73 -9.73 -1.51
C LEU A 46 24.76 -9.79 -2.71
N THR A 47 24.09 -8.69 -3.01
CA THR A 47 23.17 -8.60 -4.14
C THR A 47 23.90 -8.77 -5.48
N PHE A 48 25.07 -8.16 -5.63
CA PHE A 48 25.92 -8.31 -6.81
C PHE A 48 26.39 -9.77 -6.98
N LEU A 49 26.90 -10.38 -5.92
CA LEU A 49 27.34 -11.79 -5.95
C LEU A 49 26.17 -12.73 -6.30
N ALA A 50 25.01 -12.55 -5.69
CA ALA A 50 23.81 -13.34 -6.00
C ALA A 50 23.38 -13.15 -7.47
N GLY A 51 23.49 -11.94 -8.01
CA GLY A 51 23.22 -11.62 -9.41
C GLY A 51 24.16 -12.37 -10.36
N LEU A 52 25.46 -12.41 -10.05
CA LEU A 52 26.45 -13.18 -10.84
C LEU A 52 26.14 -14.67 -10.85
N VAL A 53 25.78 -15.25 -9.69
CA VAL A 53 25.40 -16.67 -9.57
C VAL A 53 24.15 -16.94 -10.39
N ALA A 54 23.13 -16.10 -10.28
CA ALA A 54 21.88 -16.24 -11.02
C ALA A 54 22.11 -16.15 -12.55
N LEU A 55 22.97 -15.25 -13.00
CA LEU A 55 23.36 -15.12 -14.41
C LEU A 55 24.08 -16.41 -14.89
N GLY A 56 25.02 -16.93 -14.11
CA GLY A 56 25.71 -18.19 -14.41
C GLY A 56 24.76 -19.37 -14.55
N ILE A 57 23.82 -19.53 -13.61
CA ILE A 57 22.76 -20.56 -13.68
C ILE A 57 21.87 -20.36 -14.90
N GLY A 58 21.49 -19.12 -15.22
CA GLY A 58 20.68 -18.79 -16.39
C GLY A 58 21.35 -19.18 -17.70
N ILE A 59 22.64 -18.88 -17.86
CA ILE A 59 23.45 -19.26 -19.03
C ILE A 59 23.56 -20.79 -19.13
N TRP A 60 23.81 -21.46 -17.99
CA TRP A 60 23.93 -22.93 -17.96
C TRP A 60 22.61 -23.63 -18.33
N ARG A 61 21.45 -23.13 -17.85
CA ARG A 61 20.12 -23.66 -18.18
C ARG A 61 19.77 -23.50 -19.65
N ARG A 62 20.03 -22.33 -20.26
CA ARG A 62 19.76 -22.09 -21.70
C ARG A 62 20.50 -23.07 -22.62
N ARG A 63 21.63 -23.64 -22.19
CA ARG A 63 22.37 -24.65 -22.95
C ARG A 63 21.70 -26.04 -22.90
N LYS A 64 20.74 -26.29 -21.99
CA LYS A 64 20.10 -27.62 -21.80
C LYS A 64 18.67 -27.73 -22.33
N GLU A 65 17.96 -26.61 -22.61
CA GLU A 65 16.56 -26.69 -23.02
C GLU A 65 16.38 -26.77 -24.52
N HIS A 66 16.28 -28.03 -25.02
CA HIS A 66 15.67 -28.36 -26.31
C HIS A 66 14.77 -29.58 -26.11
N GLN A 67 13.53 -29.38 -25.71
CA GLN A 67 12.48 -30.41 -25.76
C GLN A 67 11.13 -29.84 -26.22
N PRO A 68 10.38 -30.63 -27.06
CA PRO A 68 9.12 -30.19 -27.67
C PRO A 68 7.89 -30.43 -26.77
N PRO A 69 6.77 -29.73 -27.01
CA PRO A 69 5.56 -29.76 -26.16
C PRO A 69 4.56 -30.88 -26.49
N GLN A 70 3.73 -31.26 -25.50
CA GLN A 70 2.66 -32.27 -25.60
C GLN A 70 1.26 -31.67 -25.90
N PRO A 71 0.32 -32.44 -26.46
CA PRO A 71 -0.96 -31.97 -26.99
C PRO A 71 -2.10 -31.81 -25.97
N GLU A 72 -3.08 -30.97 -26.32
CA GLU A 72 -4.20 -30.47 -25.50
C GLU A 72 -5.48 -31.34 -25.54
N ALA A 73 -6.31 -31.20 -24.48
CA ALA A 73 -7.63 -31.83 -24.30
C ALA A 73 -8.78 -30.84 -24.57
N LYS A 74 -9.87 -31.37 -25.15
CA LYS A 74 -11.07 -30.58 -25.57
C LYS A 74 -12.10 -30.36 -24.42
N PRO A 75 -12.84 -29.28 -24.43
CA PRO A 75 -13.83 -28.95 -23.39
C PRO A 75 -15.21 -29.53 -23.68
N SER A 76 -15.99 -29.84 -22.63
CA SER A 76 -17.39 -30.25 -22.66
C SER A 76 -18.30 -29.20 -22.02
N ASP A 77 -19.45 -28.97 -22.65
CA ASP A 77 -20.41 -27.92 -22.30
C ASP A 77 -21.75 -28.53 -21.84
N SER A 78 -22.36 -27.99 -20.81
CA SER A 78 -23.79 -27.72 -20.65
C SER A 78 -24.31 -27.69 -19.19
N THR A 79 -24.89 -26.57 -18.76
CA THR A 79 -25.82 -26.52 -17.62
C THR A 79 -26.90 -25.48 -17.85
N SER A 80 -28.14 -25.80 -17.46
CA SER A 80 -29.38 -25.11 -17.76
C SER A 80 -29.45 -23.60 -17.34
N ARG A 81 -30.03 -22.77 -18.21
CA ARG A 81 -30.09 -21.28 -18.05
C ARG A 81 -31.18 -20.79 -17.07
N ALA A 82 -32.28 -21.49 -16.89
CA ALA A 82 -33.45 -20.99 -16.15
C ALA A 82 -33.22 -20.78 -14.65
N GLY A 83 -32.67 -21.77 -13.92
CA GLY A 83 -32.43 -21.64 -12.48
C GLY A 83 -31.31 -20.66 -12.07
N ARG A 84 -30.55 -20.13 -13.06
CA ARG A 84 -29.50 -19.14 -12.80
C ARG A 84 -30.06 -17.73 -12.61
N LEU A 85 -31.13 -17.36 -13.31
CA LEU A 85 -31.73 -16.02 -13.28
C LEU A 85 -32.36 -15.73 -11.91
N GLU A 86 -33.10 -16.69 -11.35
CA GLU A 86 -33.76 -16.53 -10.04
C GLU A 86 -32.74 -16.27 -8.92
N VAL A 87 -31.64 -17.03 -8.88
CA VAL A 87 -30.57 -16.84 -7.89
C VAL A 87 -29.89 -15.49 -8.09
N GLN A 88 -29.65 -15.06 -9.33
CA GLN A 88 -29.04 -13.75 -9.62
C GLN A 88 -29.94 -12.59 -9.18
N LEU A 89 -31.25 -12.66 -9.44
CA LEU A 89 -32.20 -11.66 -8.99
C LEU A 89 -32.31 -11.63 -7.45
N GLY A 90 -32.28 -12.79 -6.79
CA GLY A 90 -32.25 -12.88 -5.33
C GLY A 90 -31.01 -12.22 -4.73
N LEU A 91 -29.84 -12.49 -5.29
CA LEU A 91 -28.58 -11.86 -4.86
C LEU A 91 -28.57 -10.35 -5.09
N LEU A 92 -29.10 -9.88 -6.21
CA LEU A 92 -29.24 -8.45 -6.48
C LEU A 92 -30.24 -7.81 -5.52
N GLY A 93 -31.34 -8.49 -5.19
CA GLY A 93 -32.30 -8.06 -4.17
C GLY A 93 -31.64 -7.88 -2.79
N LEU A 94 -30.78 -8.80 -2.38
CA LEU A 94 -30.00 -8.67 -1.14
C LEU A 94 -29.01 -7.50 -1.19
N ALA A 95 -28.42 -7.19 -2.35
CA ALA A 95 -27.54 -6.04 -2.51
C ALA A 95 -28.31 -4.72 -2.31
N VAL A 96 -29.46 -4.58 -2.94
CA VAL A 96 -30.33 -3.39 -2.78
C VAL A 96 -30.83 -3.27 -1.34
N LEU A 97 -31.34 -4.38 -0.76
CA LEU A 97 -31.84 -4.39 0.60
C LEU A 97 -30.75 -4.05 1.63
N GLY A 98 -29.58 -4.68 1.55
CA GLY A 98 -28.49 -4.45 2.49
C GLY A 98 -27.97 -3.01 2.44
N THR A 99 -27.74 -2.48 1.23
CA THR A 99 -27.33 -1.08 1.05
C THR A 99 -28.41 -0.10 1.50
N GLY A 100 -29.67 -0.37 1.19
CA GLY A 100 -30.80 0.44 1.64
C GLY A 100 -30.96 0.44 3.16
N LEU A 101 -30.82 -0.70 3.83
CA LEU A 101 -30.85 -0.79 5.29
C LEU A 101 -29.71 0.03 5.92
N HIS A 102 -28.50 -0.05 5.37
CA HIS A 102 -27.39 0.78 5.85
C HIS A 102 -27.68 2.28 5.64
N ALA A 103 -28.14 2.68 4.46
CA ALA A 103 -28.47 4.08 4.16
C ALA A 103 -29.58 4.63 5.07
N TRP A 104 -30.56 3.80 5.42
CA TRP A 104 -31.68 4.20 6.28
C TRP A 104 -31.35 4.23 7.77
N THR A 105 -30.58 3.23 8.25
CA THR A 105 -30.30 3.07 9.71
C THR A 105 -28.97 3.65 10.16
N GLY A 106 -28.04 3.95 9.23
CA GLY A 106 -26.65 4.28 9.52
C GLY A 106 -25.84 3.11 10.10
N SER A 107 -26.46 1.92 10.26
CA SER A 107 -25.84 0.76 10.89
C SER A 107 -25.41 -0.27 9.86
N LEU A 108 -24.21 -0.86 10.06
CA LEU A 108 -23.70 -1.94 9.21
C LEU A 108 -24.29 -3.32 9.53
N TRP A 109 -25.06 -3.49 10.61
CA TRP A 109 -25.61 -4.80 10.99
C TRP A 109 -26.56 -5.38 9.93
N GLY A 110 -27.54 -4.60 9.48
CA GLY A 110 -28.47 -5.03 8.43
C GLY A 110 -27.79 -5.35 7.12
N TYR A 111 -26.82 -4.53 6.75
CA TYR A 111 -25.97 -4.77 5.58
C TYR A 111 -25.18 -6.07 5.71
N TRP A 112 -24.53 -6.29 6.85
CA TRP A 112 -23.72 -7.49 7.10
C TRP A 112 -24.54 -8.79 7.05
N LEU A 113 -25.77 -8.80 7.60
CA LEU A 113 -26.67 -9.95 7.48
C LEU A 113 -27.01 -10.28 6.03
N CYS A 114 -27.34 -9.28 5.21
CA CYS A 114 -27.57 -9.45 3.77
C CYS A 114 -26.31 -9.95 3.06
N ALA A 115 -25.14 -9.42 3.44
CA ALA A 115 -23.85 -9.79 2.87
C ALA A 115 -23.49 -11.24 3.20
N GLY A 116 -23.66 -11.66 4.44
CA GLY A 116 -23.47 -13.04 4.88
C GLY A 116 -24.37 -14.02 4.12
N ALA A 117 -25.67 -13.71 4.04
CA ALA A 117 -26.63 -14.53 3.29
C ALA A 117 -26.28 -14.62 1.80
N ALA A 118 -26.01 -13.49 1.14
CA ALA A 118 -25.63 -13.45 -0.26
C ALA A 118 -24.34 -14.26 -0.53
N THR A 119 -23.38 -14.14 0.35
CA THR A 119 -22.09 -14.84 0.24
C THR A 119 -22.27 -16.35 0.40
N LEU A 120 -23.05 -16.81 1.39
CA LEU A 120 -23.31 -18.24 1.60
C LEU A 120 -24.06 -18.84 0.39
N ILE A 121 -25.05 -18.14 -0.17
CA ILE A 121 -25.76 -18.56 -1.39
C ILE A 121 -24.78 -18.65 -2.57
N ALA A 122 -23.90 -17.65 -2.74
CA ALA A 122 -22.90 -17.64 -3.81
C ALA A 122 -21.89 -18.80 -3.66
N LEU A 123 -21.36 -19.03 -2.46
CA LEU A 123 -20.45 -20.13 -2.17
C LEU A 123 -21.09 -21.50 -2.45
N GLY A 124 -22.35 -21.71 -2.01
CA GLY A 124 -23.10 -22.93 -2.26
C GLY A 124 -23.31 -23.20 -3.75
N ARG A 125 -23.57 -22.14 -4.53
CA ARG A 125 -23.70 -22.19 -5.99
C ARG A 125 -22.37 -22.57 -6.66
N GLU A 126 -21.30 -21.87 -6.29
CA GLU A 126 -20.01 -22.02 -6.97
C GLU A 126 -19.23 -23.29 -6.56
N ALA A 127 -19.53 -23.88 -5.39
CA ALA A 127 -18.98 -25.19 -5.01
C ALA A 127 -19.37 -26.30 -6.00
N ARG A 128 -20.42 -26.11 -6.81
CA ARG A 128 -20.92 -27.06 -7.79
C ARG A 128 -20.41 -26.84 -9.21
N THR A 129 -19.57 -25.84 -9.45
CA THR A 129 -19.06 -25.47 -10.78
C THR A 129 -17.57 -25.80 -10.90
N ASP A 130 -17.15 -26.22 -12.10
CA ASP A 130 -15.72 -26.36 -12.40
C ASP A 130 -15.13 -25.02 -12.85
N PRO A 131 -13.89 -24.70 -12.43
CA PRO A 131 -13.24 -23.44 -12.81
C PRO A 131 -12.85 -23.47 -14.29
N LEU A 132 -13.29 -22.48 -15.06
CA LEU A 132 -12.92 -22.24 -16.44
C LEU A 132 -12.25 -20.89 -16.59
N ALA A 133 -11.08 -20.88 -17.20
CA ALA A 133 -10.31 -19.67 -17.51
C ALA A 133 -10.07 -19.59 -19.03
N PRO A 134 -11.02 -19.07 -19.82
CA PRO A 134 -10.83 -18.90 -21.25
C PRO A 134 -9.71 -17.90 -21.52
N GLN A 135 -8.80 -18.26 -22.43
CA GLN A 135 -7.74 -17.37 -22.87
C GLN A 135 -8.22 -16.54 -24.06
N VAL A 136 -8.06 -15.22 -23.95
CA VAL A 136 -8.37 -14.29 -25.05
C VAL A 136 -7.07 -13.65 -25.52
N PRO A 137 -6.78 -13.68 -26.85
CA PRO A 137 -5.61 -12.99 -27.39
C PRO A 137 -5.71 -11.49 -27.19
N ILE A 138 -4.55 -10.83 -27.03
CA ILE A 138 -4.49 -9.37 -26.93
C ILE A 138 -4.34 -8.78 -28.33
N LEU A 139 -5.23 -7.88 -28.69
CA LEU A 139 -5.17 -7.15 -29.95
C LEU A 139 -4.06 -6.09 -29.92
N GLY A 140 -3.54 -5.72 -31.11
CA GLY A 140 -2.46 -4.74 -31.20
C GLY A 140 -2.83 -3.38 -30.58
N TRP A 141 -4.04 -2.89 -30.84
CA TRP A 141 -4.53 -1.63 -30.26
C TRP A 141 -4.71 -1.70 -28.73
N GLU A 142 -5.12 -2.85 -28.17
CA GLU A 142 -5.22 -3.04 -26.72
C GLU A 142 -3.84 -2.95 -26.05
N ARG A 143 -2.79 -3.46 -26.74
CA ARG A 143 -1.40 -3.33 -26.25
C ARG A 143 -0.95 -1.87 -26.22
N ALA A 144 -1.21 -1.12 -27.29
CA ALA A 144 -0.88 0.31 -27.37
C ALA A 144 -1.64 1.11 -26.29
N SER A 145 -2.94 0.82 -26.12
CA SER A 145 -3.76 1.49 -25.10
C SER A 145 -3.36 1.13 -23.67
N LEU A 146 -2.95 -0.11 -23.42
CA LEU A 146 -2.41 -0.52 -22.13
C LEU A 146 -1.13 0.27 -21.78
N PHE A 147 -0.24 0.45 -22.76
CA PHE A 147 0.94 1.28 -22.61
C PHE A 147 0.56 2.75 -22.36
N GLY A 148 -0.41 3.28 -23.11
CA GLY A 148 -0.94 4.64 -22.92
C GLY A 148 -1.53 4.86 -21.53
N LEU A 149 -2.30 3.88 -20.98
CA LEU A 149 -2.81 3.95 -19.61
C LEU A 149 -1.67 3.94 -18.57
N GLY A 150 -0.60 3.18 -18.83
CA GLY A 150 0.60 3.20 -18.00
C GLY A 150 1.26 4.59 -17.99
N LEU A 151 1.43 5.20 -19.16
CA LEU A 151 1.98 6.56 -19.28
C LEU A 151 1.08 7.61 -18.61
N LEU A 152 -0.24 7.48 -18.73
CA LEU A 152 -1.20 8.36 -18.06
C LEU A 152 -1.03 8.29 -16.52
N CYS A 153 -0.98 7.09 -15.96
CA CYS A 153 -0.75 6.90 -14.52
C CYS A 153 0.62 7.44 -14.09
N ALA A 154 1.68 7.17 -14.88
CA ALA A 154 3.02 7.66 -14.61
C ALA A 154 3.08 9.19 -14.61
N GLY A 155 2.48 9.84 -15.62
CA GLY A 155 2.40 11.28 -15.70
C GLY A 155 1.64 11.91 -14.54
N ALA A 156 0.49 11.32 -14.16
CA ALA A 156 -0.27 11.76 -12.99
C ALA A 156 0.55 11.64 -11.70
N ALA A 157 1.20 10.49 -11.47
CA ALA A 157 2.02 10.28 -10.30
C ALA A 157 3.27 11.18 -10.25
N LEU A 158 3.82 11.58 -11.41
CA LEU A 158 4.96 12.48 -11.48
C LEU A 158 4.59 13.92 -11.14
N LEU A 159 3.43 14.39 -11.65
CA LEU A 159 2.99 15.78 -11.54
C LEU A 159 2.14 16.06 -10.29
N ALA A 160 1.55 15.05 -9.67
CA ALA A 160 0.75 15.21 -8.46
C ALA A 160 1.64 15.36 -7.22
N HIS A 161 1.49 16.46 -6.52
CA HIS A 161 2.16 16.74 -5.25
C HIS A 161 1.15 16.66 -4.10
N HIS A 162 1.39 15.73 -3.19
CA HIS A 162 0.61 15.54 -1.96
C HIS A 162 1.57 15.13 -0.85
N GLY A 163 1.67 15.94 0.21
CA GLY A 163 2.55 15.65 1.35
C GLY A 163 1.95 14.57 2.24
N ASP A 164 2.67 13.48 2.45
CA ASP A 164 2.28 12.46 3.43
C ASP A 164 3.21 12.49 4.64
N ALA A 165 2.63 12.70 5.82
CA ALA A 165 3.39 12.72 7.06
C ALA A 165 4.07 11.38 7.40
N ASP A 166 3.65 10.27 6.82
CA ASP A 166 4.31 8.96 6.94
C ASP A 166 5.70 8.95 6.26
N ASP A 167 5.95 9.85 5.31
CA ASP A 167 7.24 9.99 4.63
C ASP A 167 8.36 10.34 5.62
N ALA A 168 8.05 11.05 6.71
CA ALA A 168 8.98 11.30 7.80
C ALA A 168 9.69 10.03 8.31
N PHE A 169 9.00 8.88 8.27
CA PHE A 169 9.57 7.60 8.66
C PHE A 169 10.10 6.80 7.47
N TYR A 170 9.26 6.59 6.45
CA TYR A 170 9.62 5.69 5.34
C TYR A 170 10.78 6.25 4.49
N VAL A 171 10.77 7.56 4.18
CA VAL A 171 11.87 8.17 3.42
C VAL A 171 13.14 8.25 4.27
N ASN A 172 12.99 8.57 5.56
CA ASN A 172 14.14 8.61 6.47
C ASN A 172 14.90 7.27 6.55
N LEU A 173 14.22 6.12 6.51
CA LEU A 173 14.91 4.83 6.45
C LEU A 173 15.87 4.74 5.26
N SER A 174 15.46 5.29 4.09
CA SER A 174 16.30 5.31 2.89
C SER A 174 17.45 6.32 3.04
N VAL A 175 17.16 7.50 3.59
CA VAL A 175 18.16 8.56 3.84
C VAL A 175 19.22 8.06 4.82
N TRP A 176 18.78 7.55 5.97
CA TRP A 176 19.67 7.08 7.01
C TRP A 176 20.60 5.94 6.53
N ALA A 177 20.05 4.97 5.78
CA ALA A 177 20.84 3.87 5.23
C ALA A 177 21.87 4.36 4.21
N LEU A 178 21.60 5.47 3.49
CA LEU A 178 22.52 6.08 2.54
C LEU A 178 23.62 6.86 3.24
N ASP A 179 23.30 7.59 4.31
CA ASP A 179 24.25 8.39 5.11
C ASP A 179 25.18 7.49 5.95
N HIS A 180 24.66 6.33 6.40
CA HIS A 180 25.39 5.38 7.25
C HIS A 180 25.54 4.00 6.58
N PRO A 181 26.22 3.90 5.40
CA PRO A 181 26.21 2.69 4.57
C PRO A 181 26.91 1.48 5.20
N GLN A 182 27.70 1.69 6.25
CA GLN A 182 28.39 0.64 7.01
C GLN A 182 27.64 0.26 8.30
N ALA A 183 26.69 1.09 8.76
CA ALA A 183 25.95 0.82 9.98
C ALA A 183 24.88 -0.26 9.76
N PRO A 184 24.56 -1.08 10.78
CA PRO A 184 23.54 -2.13 10.67
C PRO A 184 22.18 -1.61 10.24
N LEU A 185 21.61 -2.21 9.18
CA LEU A 185 20.32 -1.80 8.61
C LEU A 185 19.15 -2.06 9.58
N LEU A 186 18.21 -1.11 9.69
CA LEU A 186 16.94 -1.24 10.40
C LEU A 186 17.06 -1.69 11.86
N LEU A 187 18.17 -1.33 12.54
CA LEU A 187 18.43 -1.76 13.91
C LEU A 187 17.82 -0.83 14.95
N GLY A 188 17.95 0.49 14.77
CA GLY A 188 17.64 1.51 15.76
C GLY A 188 16.72 2.63 15.28
N ASP A 189 16.42 3.56 16.20
CA ASP A 189 15.73 4.80 15.89
C ASP A 189 16.61 5.69 15.00
N THR A 190 16.04 6.17 13.90
CA THR A 190 16.74 6.99 12.90
C THR A 190 16.20 8.43 12.85
N LEU A 191 15.19 8.75 13.68
CA LEU A 191 14.42 9.99 13.59
C LEU A 191 14.85 11.06 14.61
N HIS A 192 15.28 10.64 15.80
CA HIS A 192 15.40 11.55 16.93
C HIS A 192 16.85 11.71 17.43
N GLY A 193 17.81 11.11 16.75
CA GLY A 193 19.24 11.23 17.09
C GLY A 193 19.66 10.52 18.38
N PHE A 194 18.93 9.51 18.84
CA PHE A 194 19.26 8.76 20.03
C PHE A 194 20.01 7.47 19.70
N GLU A 195 21.22 7.34 20.21
CA GLU A 195 21.96 6.08 20.10
C GLU A 195 21.36 4.98 20.99
N GLY A 196 21.43 3.74 20.51
CA GLY A 196 21.02 2.55 21.27
C GLY A 196 19.53 2.37 21.51
N ILE A 197 18.66 3.22 20.92
CA ILE A 197 17.21 3.02 20.94
C ILE A 197 16.85 2.05 19.80
N PRO A 198 16.15 0.92 20.08
CA PRO A 198 15.76 -0.03 19.05
C PRO A 198 14.70 0.57 18.13
N MET A 199 14.56 -0.01 16.94
CA MET A 199 13.48 0.30 16.00
C MET A 199 12.12 0.23 16.72
N SER A 200 11.29 1.25 16.52
CA SER A 200 10.04 1.44 17.24
C SER A 200 9.06 0.26 17.19
N LEU A 201 9.08 -0.52 16.11
CA LEU A 201 8.36 -1.79 15.97
C LEU A 201 9.29 -2.83 15.33
N PRO A 202 9.45 -4.02 15.95
CA PRO A 202 10.32 -5.08 15.42
C PRO A 202 9.99 -5.49 13.98
N VAL A 203 8.72 -5.44 13.60
CA VAL A 203 8.25 -5.79 12.24
C VAL A 203 8.80 -4.86 11.15
N PHE A 204 9.27 -3.65 11.48
CA PHE A 204 9.88 -2.74 10.51
C PHE A 204 11.25 -3.22 10.02
N LYS A 205 11.87 -4.17 10.69
CA LYS A 205 13.09 -4.86 10.21
C LYS A 205 12.86 -5.63 8.89
N LEU A 206 11.60 -5.81 8.49
CA LEU A 206 11.22 -6.50 7.24
C LEU A 206 11.06 -5.56 6.04
N LEU A 207 11.18 -4.25 6.21
CA LEU A 207 10.99 -3.26 5.16
C LEU A 207 12.20 -3.21 4.21
N SER A 208 12.15 -3.99 3.12
CA SER A 208 13.23 -4.01 2.12
C SER A 208 12.99 -3.02 0.98
N TYR A 209 11.79 -2.47 0.82
CA TYR A 209 11.47 -1.50 -0.22
C TYR A 209 12.23 -0.19 -0.02
N GLU A 210 12.24 0.32 1.19
CA GLU A 210 12.94 1.54 1.59
C GLU A 210 14.47 1.35 1.49
N ILE A 211 14.97 0.17 1.85
CA ILE A 211 16.38 -0.17 1.65
C ILE A 211 16.73 -0.31 0.16
N GLY A 212 15.79 -0.80 -0.66
CA GLY A 212 15.94 -0.81 -2.12
C GLY A 212 16.02 0.60 -2.72
N GLN A 213 15.27 1.56 -2.17
CA GLN A 213 15.37 2.98 -2.54
C GLN A 213 16.77 3.54 -2.21
N ALA A 214 17.28 3.25 -1.01
CA ALA A 214 18.65 3.63 -0.61
C ALA A 214 19.71 2.99 -1.53
N ALA A 215 19.53 1.71 -1.88
CA ALA A 215 20.42 0.99 -2.79
C ALA A 215 20.48 1.65 -4.18
N ILE A 216 19.32 2.05 -4.72
CA ILE A 216 19.26 2.78 -6.01
C ILE A 216 19.95 4.14 -5.88
N ALA A 217 19.69 4.89 -4.81
CA ALA A 217 20.33 6.18 -4.54
C ALA A 217 21.87 6.04 -4.45
N ARG A 218 22.35 5.02 -3.71
CA ARG A 218 23.78 4.72 -3.57
C ARG A 218 24.45 4.38 -4.89
N LEU A 219 23.81 3.55 -5.72
CA LEU A 219 24.35 3.14 -7.02
C LEU A 219 24.31 4.24 -8.07
N SER A 220 23.33 5.15 -8.01
CA SER A 220 23.16 6.23 -8.98
C SER A 220 23.85 7.54 -8.57
N GLY A 221 24.26 7.67 -7.30
CA GLY A 221 24.88 8.88 -6.78
C GLY A 221 23.93 10.07 -6.61
N VAL A 222 22.60 9.82 -6.57
CA VAL A 222 21.59 10.88 -6.37
C VAL A 222 21.04 10.83 -4.95
N PRO A 223 20.49 11.95 -4.41
CA PRO A 223 19.85 11.96 -3.11
C PRO A 223 18.69 10.96 -3.02
N ALA A 224 18.53 10.33 -1.84
CA ALA A 224 17.45 9.36 -1.61
C ALA A 224 16.06 9.92 -1.97
N ILE A 225 15.78 11.17 -1.61
CA ILE A 225 14.51 11.84 -1.90
C ILE A 225 14.19 11.90 -3.41
N THR A 226 15.20 12.03 -4.27
CA THR A 226 15.05 12.01 -5.74
C THR A 226 14.56 10.64 -6.21
N VAL A 227 15.14 9.56 -5.70
CA VAL A 227 14.69 8.19 -6.01
C VAL A 227 13.27 7.96 -5.52
N VAL A 228 13.00 8.36 -4.27
CA VAL A 228 11.74 8.10 -3.57
C VAL A 228 10.57 8.89 -4.18
N HIS A 229 10.73 10.18 -4.47
CA HIS A 229 9.64 11.04 -4.92
C HIS A 229 9.54 11.20 -6.44
N LEU A 230 10.65 11.05 -7.18
CA LEU A 230 10.70 11.38 -8.61
C LEU A 230 10.87 10.15 -9.52
N TRP A 231 11.68 9.17 -9.14
CA TRP A 231 11.99 8.05 -10.04
C TRP A 231 11.05 6.87 -9.88
N LEU A 232 10.83 6.42 -8.64
CA LEU A 232 10.04 5.21 -8.38
C LEU A 232 8.53 5.42 -8.55
N PRO A 233 7.90 6.50 -8.06
CA PRO A 233 6.45 6.65 -8.19
C PRO A 233 5.94 6.58 -9.64
N PRO A 234 6.48 7.29 -10.64
CA PRO A 234 6.01 7.17 -12.02
C PRO A 234 6.28 5.79 -12.62
N LEU A 235 7.41 5.14 -12.29
CA LEU A 235 7.69 3.78 -12.74
C LEU A 235 6.67 2.79 -12.20
N ILE A 236 6.35 2.87 -10.91
CA ILE A 236 5.38 2.01 -10.26
C ILE A 236 3.97 2.28 -10.79
N ALA A 237 3.58 3.56 -10.93
CA ALA A 237 2.31 3.95 -11.52
C ALA A 237 2.13 3.39 -12.93
N PHE A 238 3.19 3.43 -13.74
CA PHE A 238 3.21 2.82 -15.07
C PHE A 238 2.86 1.33 -15.05
N LEU A 239 3.31 0.59 -14.03
CA LEU A 239 3.11 -0.86 -13.91
C LEU A 239 1.71 -1.25 -13.38
N ILE A 240 0.97 -0.34 -12.75
CA ILE A 240 -0.36 -0.64 -12.18
C ILE A 240 -1.32 -1.22 -13.23
N PRO A 241 -1.56 -0.58 -14.40
CA PRO A 241 -2.46 -1.15 -15.40
C PRO A 241 -2.03 -2.54 -15.88
N PHE A 242 -0.74 -2.84 -15.95
CA PHE A 242 -0.25 -4.16 -16.37
C PHE A 242 -0.54 -5.25 -15.33
N ALA A 243 -0.40 -4.95 -14.05
CA ALA A 243 -0.72 -5.88 -12.97
C ALA A 243 -2.24 -6.20 -12.95
N TRP A 244 -3.08 -5.17 -13.04
CA TRP A 244 -4.53 -5.34 -13.08
C TRP A 244 -5.04 -5.97 -14.38
N ALA A 245 -4.46 -5.66 -15.54
CA ALA A 245 -4.79 -6.31 -16.81
C ALA A 245 -4.55 -7.82 -16.74
N ARG A 246 -3.48 -8.26 -16.07
CA ARG A 246 -3.17 -9.68 -15.89
C ARG A 246 -4.25 -10.41 -15.11
N LEU A 247 -4.75 -9.81 -14.03
CA LEU A 247 -5.84 -10.37 -13.23
C LEU A 247 -7.19 -10.29 -13.96
N ALA A 248 -7.51 -9.14 -14.56
CA ALA A 248 -8.76 -8.94 -15.28
C ALA A 248 -8.92 -9.91 -16.47
N ARG A 249 -7.85 -10.18 -17.21
CA ARG A 249 -7.86 -11.16 -18.33
C ARG A 249 -8.14 -12.59 -17.88
N LEU A 250 -7.72 -12.96 -16.68
CA LEU A 250 -8.01 -14.30 -16.12
C LEU A 250 -9.48 -14.39 -15.66
N LEU A 251 -10.00 -13.33 -15.06
CA LEU A 251 -11.30 -13.35 -14.40
C LEU A 251 -12.45 -12.91 -15.31
N VAL A 252 -12.27 -11.86 -16.11
CA VAL A 252 -13.30 -11.24 -16.98
C VAL A 252 -12.81 -11.08 -18.43
N PRO A 253 -12.41 -12.17 -19.12
CA PRO A 253 -11.69 -12.12 -20.40
C PRO A 253 -12.45 -11.43 -21.53
N SER A 254 -13.78 -11.52 -21.58
CA SER A 254 -14.59 -10.91 -22.67
C SER A 254 -14.65 -9.38 -22.61
N ARG A 255 -14.38 -8.77 -21.46
CA ARG A 255 -14.48 -7.31 -21.22
C ARG A 255 -13.32 -6.77 -20.38
N TRP A 256 -12.19 -7.50 -20.33
CA TRP A 256 -11.05 -7.18 -19.49
C TRP A 256 -10.53 -5.75 -19.70
N PHE A 257 -10.53 -5.26 -20.94
CA PHE A 257 -10.00 -3.95 -21.26
C PHE A 257 -10.92 -2.81 -20.77
N LEU A 258 -12.25 -2.97 -20.91
CA LEU A 258 -13.22 -2.03 -20.35
C LEU A 258 -13.11 -1.99 -18.82
N VAL A 259 -13.03 -3.16 -18.19
CA VAL A 259 -12.84 -3.28 -16.74
C VAL A 259 -11.53 -2.58 -16.31
N LEU A 260 -10.45 -2.73 -17.09
CA LEU A 260 -9.18 -2.07 -16.80
C LEU A 260 -9.29 -0.54 -16.89
N ILE A 261 -9.97 0.01 -17.91
CA ILE A 261 -10.22 1.45 -18.00
C ILE A 261 -10.96 1.95 -16.76
N LEU A 262 -12.00 1.23 -16.32
CA LEU A 262 -12.77 1.59 -15.14
C LEU A 262 -11.97 1.44 -13.84
N ILE A 263 -11.03 0.48 -13.75
CA ILE A 263 -10.07 0.40 -12.63
C ILE A 263 -9.20 1.65 -12.60
N VAL A 264 -8.62 2.03 -13.73
CA VAL A 264 -7.79 3.24 -13.81
C VAL A 264 -8.61 4.49 -13.49
N ALA A 265 -9.84 4.60 -14.02
CA ALA A 265 -10.73 5.72 -13.70
C ALA A 265 -11.00 5.85 -12.20
N GLN A 266 -11.18 4.74 -11.48
CA GLN A 266 -11.34 4.78 -10.02
C GLN A 266 -10.12 5.39 -9.32
N LEU A 267 -8.90 5.16 -9.81
CA LEU A 267 -7.70 5.77 -9.23
C LEU A 267 -7.69 7.29 -9.39
N PHE A 268 -8.35 7.84 -10.41
CA PHE A 268 -8.42 9.28 -10.65
C PHE A 268 -9.59 9.96 -9.95
N PHE A 269 -10.71 9.25 -9.78
CA PHE A 269 -11.97 9.87 -9.36
C PHE A 269 -12.46 9.48 -7.96
N LEU A 270 -11.84 8.48 -7.30
CA LEU A 270 -12.26 8.05 -5.97
C LEU A 270 -11.15 8.34 -4.94
N GLY A 271 -11.16 9.53 -4.38
CA GLY A 271 -10.21 10.02 -3.37
C GLY A 271 -10.85 10.35 -2.01
N ASP A 272 -12.12 10.03 -1.78
CA ASP A 272 -12.85 10.41 -0.56
C ASP A 272 -12.28 9.85 0.74
N GLY A 273 -11.69 8.68 0.70
CA GLY A 273 -11.12 8.04 1.88
C GLY A 273 -9.62 8.25 1.95
N HIS A 274 -9.08 8.55 3.12
CA HIS A 274 -7.64 8.69 3.34
C HIS A 274 -6.83 7.46 2.88
N ALA A 275 -7.44 6.27 2.87
CA ALA A 275 -6.85 5.02 2.41
C ALA A 275 -7.53 4.50 1.13
N SER A 276 -8.13 5.38 0.34
CA SER A 276 -8.75 5.05 -0.94
C SER A 276 -7.73 4.48 -1.93
N TYR A 277 -8.23 3.73 -2.91
CA TYR A 277 -7.37 3.23 -3.99
C TYR A 277 -6.81 4.37 -4.85
N GLY A 278 -7.48 5.51 -4.94
CA GLY A 278 -7.01 6.71 -5.63
C GLY A 278 -5.80 7.31 -4.92
N ASP A 279 -5.92 7.61 -3.62
CA ASP A 279 -4.85 8.19 -2.81
C ASP A 279 -3.62 7.29 -2.76
N PHE A 280 -3.82 6.00 -2.50
CA PHE A 280 -2.70 5.07 -2.54
C PHE A 280 -2.18 4.87 -3.97
N GLY A 281 -3.05 4.91 -4.98
CA GLY A 281 -2.72 4.56 -6.35
C GLY A 281 -1.91 5.57 -7.12
N LEU A 282 -2.01 6.87 -6.79
CA LEU A 282 -1.36 7.94 -7.53
C LEU A 282 -0.51 8.85 -6.65
N LEU A 283 -0.86 9.00 -5.35
CA LEU A 283 -0.26 10.01 -4.48
C LEU A 283 0.84 9.46 -3.57
N ARG A 284 0.76 8.16 -3.16
CA ARG A 284 1.62 7.58 -2.12
C ARG A 284 2.48 6.41 -2.61
N LEU A 285 2.83 6.38 -3.90
CA LEU A 285 3.59 5.28 -4.50
C LEU A 285 5.05 5.18 -4.00
N GLN A 286 5.53 6.19 -3.29
CA GLN A 286 6.80 6.15 -2.58
C GLN A 286 6.79 5.15 -1.40
N GLN A 287 5.62 4.75 -0.91
CA GLN A 287 5.46 3.85 0.24
C GLN A 287 5.20 2.40 -0.22
N GLY A 288 5.92 1.43 0.33
CA GLY A 288 5.80 0.03 -0.06
C GLY A 288 4.39 -0.55 0.12
N LYS A 289 3.62 -0.08 1.13
CA LYS A 289 2.22 -0.52 1.34
C LYS A 289 1.31 -0.27 0.14
N THR A 290 1.59 0.77 -0.63
CA THR A 290 0.83 1.11 -1.84
C THR A 290 1.17 0.19 -3.00
N VAL A 291 2.46 -0.12 -3.16
CA VAL A 291 2.95 -1.10 -4.15
C VAL A 291 2.39 -2.49 -3.85
N LEU A 292 2.30 -2.85 -2.56
CA LEU A 292 1.62 -4.08 -2.14
C LEU A 292 0.19 -4.11 -2.65
N LEU A 293 -0.60 -3.07 -2.38
CA LEU A 293 -2.03 -3.02 -2.72
C LEU A 293 -2.28 -3.07 -4.23
N LEU A 294 -1.54 -2.29 -5.01
CA LEU A 294 -1.87 -2.04 -6.41
C LEU A 294 -1.13 -2.93 -7.40
N ILE A 295 -0.02 -3.50 -7.00
CA ILE A 295 0.79 -4.36 -7.88
C ILE A 295 0.91 -5.78 -7.31
N ALA A 296 1.38 -5.92 -6.07
CA ALA A 296 1.70 -7.25 -5.56
C ALA A 296 0.45 -8.11 -5.36
N LEU A 297 -0.64 -7.59 -4.77
CA LEU A 297 -1.86 -8.37 -4.54
C LEU A 297 -2.54 -8.85 -5.85
N PRO A 298 -2.76 -8.01 -6.89
CA PRO A 298 -3.25 -8.50 -8.18
C PRO A 298 -2.34 -9.55 -8.82
N LEU A 299 -1.02 -9.43 -8.66
CA LEU A 299 -0.06 -10.42 -9.17
C LEU A 299 -0.11 -11.72 -8.38
N ILE A 300 -0.14 -11.68 -7.03
CA ILE A 300 -0.30 -12.86 -6.17
C ILE A 300 -1.58 -13.60 -6.54
N ALA A 301 -2.70 -12.89 -6.69
CA ALA A 301 -3.96 -13.48 -7.13
C ALA A 301 -3.83 -14.15 -8.51
N SER A 302 -3.19 -13.48 -9.47
CA SER A 302 -2.97 -14.02 -10.81
C SER A 302 -2.09 -15.27 -10.80
N TYR A 303 -1.00 -15.27 -10.01
CA TYR A 303 -0.11 -16.43 -9.86
C TYR A 303 -0.79 -17.58 -9.12
N GLY A 304 -1.55 -17.27 -8.05
CA GLY A 304 -2.31 -18.27 -7.30
C GLY A 304 -3.35 -18.98 -8.16
N ILE A 305 -4.11 -18.22 -8.97
CA ILE A 305 -5.07 -18.79 -9.92
C ILE A 305 -4.37 -19.70 -10.92
N ARG A 306 -3.29 -19.24 -11.56
CA ARG A 306 -2.54 -20.04 -12.55
C ARG A 306 -1.93 -21.30 -11.93
N PHE A 307 -1.45 -21.19 -10.69
CA PHE A 307 -0.93 -22.35 -9.96
C PHE A 307 -2.05 -23.33 -9.61
N GLY A 308 -3.22 -22.86 -9.19
CA GLY A 308 -4.37 -23.72 -8.88
C GLY A 308 -4.93 -24.45 -10.10
N LEU A 309 -4.95 -23.79 -11.29
CA LEU A 309 -5.35 -24.40 -12.56
C LEU A 309 -4.37 -25.49 -13.01
N GLU A 310 -3.09 -25.21 -12.93
CA GLU A 310 -2.01 -26.08 -13.41
C GLU A 310 -0.81 -26.04 -12.44
N PRO A 311 -0.84 -26.87 -11.40
CA PRO A 311 0.26 -26.92 -10.44
C PRO A 311 1.57 -27.37 -11.08
N GLY A 312 2.66 -26.61 -10.84
CA GLY A 312 3.99 -26.93 -11.32
C GLY A 312 5.06 -26.14 -10.56
N LEU A 313 6.29 -26.65 -10.54
CA LEU A 313 7.39 -26.04 -9.77
C LEU A 313 7.65 -24.57 -10.13
N GLY A 314 7.67 -24.22 -11.42
CA GLY A 314 7.91 -22.84 -11.84
C GLY A 314 6.79 -21.88 -11.41
N ARG A 315 5.51 -22.32 -11.50
CA ARG A 315 4.37 -21.52 -11.04
C ARG A 315 4.34 -21.42 -9.51
N GLY A 316 4.68 -22.50 -8.79
CA GLY A 316 4.82 -22.49 -7.33
C GLY A 316 5.94 -21.56 -6.87
N ALA A 317 7.10 -21.61 -7.53
CA ALA A 317 8.21 -20.70 -7.26
C ALA A 317 7.82 -19.23 -7.51
N MET A 318 7.04 -18.94 -8.56
CA MET A 318 6.56 -17.59 -8.85
C MET A 318 5.55 -17.10 -7.79
N LEU A 319 4.64 -17.97 -7.35
CA LEU A 319 3.70 -17.66 -6.28
C LEU A 319 4.44 -17.41 -4.95
N MET A 320 5.44 -18.22 -4.62
CA MET A 320 6.29 -18.04 -3.44
C MET A 320 7.08 -16.72 -3.53
N ALA A 321 7.74 -16.46 -4.65
CA ALA A 321 8.51 -15.24 -4.87
C ALA A 321 7.63 -13.99 -4.74
N SER A 322 6.40 -14.01 -5.27
CA SER A 322 5.48 -12.88 -5.15
C SER A 322 5.06 -12.59 -3.69
N GLN A 323 4.93 -13.62 -2.86
CA GLN A 323 4.63 -13.45 -1.43
C GLN A 323 5.85 -12.94 -0.65
N ILE A 324 7.06 -13.42 -0.98
CA ILE A 324 8.31 -12.91 -0.39
C ILE A 324 8.49 -11.42 -0.74
N ALA A 325 8.33 -11.07 -2.02
CA ALA A 325 8.38 -9.69 -2.47
C ALA A 325 7.37 -8.80 -1.72
N ALA A 326 6.15 -9.29 -1.52
CA ALA A 326 5.11 -8.57 -0.78
C ALA A 326 5.50 -8.27 0.68
N VAL A 327 6.19 -9.18 1.37
CA VAL A 327 6.68 -8.96 2.74
C VAL A 327 7.67 -7.80 2.79
N GLY A 328 8.56 -7.69 1.81
CA GLY A 328 9.51 -6.57 1.72
C GLY A 328 8.86 -5.21 1.43
N LEU A 329 7.63 -5.21 0.89
CA LEU A 329 6.86 -3.99 0.63
C LEU A 329 6.11 -3.50 1.87
N SER A 330 5.58 -4.40 2.69
CA SER A 330 4.78 -4.01 3.87
C SER A 330 4.59 -5.17 4.83
N THR A 331 4.65 -4.88 6.11
CA THR A 331 4.37 -5.84 7.18
C THR A 331 2.95 -6.43 7.12
N THR A 332 2.00 -5.72 6.51
CA THR A 332 0.63 -6.22 6.25
C THR A 332 0.64 -7.49 5.38
N ALA A 333 1.65 -7.65 4.53
CA ALA A 333 1.78 -8.83 3.66
C ALA A 333 2.02 -10.13 4.43
N LEU A 334 2.45 -10.08 5.69
CA LEU A 334 2.65 -11.27 6.52
C LEU A 334 1.38 -12.13 6.64
N TRP A 335 0.22 -11.50 6.67
CA TRP A 335 -1.06 -12.19 6.69
C TRP A 335 -1.83 -12.06 5.37
N LEU A 336 -1.76 -10.92 4.70
CA LEU A 336 -2.56 -10.61 3.53
C LEU A 336 -2.10 -11.38 2.28
N ALA A 337 -0.79 -11.53 2.07
CA ALA A 337 -0.26 -12.27 0.93
C ALA A 337 -0.62 -13.78 0.98
N PRO A 338 -0.46 -14.50 2.12
CA PRO A 338 -0.96 -15.87 2.27
C PRO A 338 -2.47 -16.02 2.04
N VAL A 339 -3.28 -15.11 2.61
CA VAL A 339 -4.74 -15.14 2.43
C VAL A 339 -5.10 -14.96 0.95
N THR A 340 -4.53 -13.96 0.28
CA THR A 340 -4.78 -13.71 -1.15
C THR A 340 -4.33 -14.90 -2.01
N ALA A 341 -3.16 -15.48 -1.74
CA ALA A 341 -2.66 -16.64 -2.44
C ALA A 341 -3.59 -17.84 -2.28
N LEU A 342 -4.02 -18.14 -1.04
CA LEU A 342 -4.91 -19.25 -0.74
C LEU A 342 -6.27 -19.09 -1.41
N LEU A 343 -6.90 -17.91 -1.33
CA LEU A 343 -8.19 -17.63 -1.98
C LEU A 343 -8.08 -17.81 -3.50
N ALA A 344 -6.99 -17.34 -4.10
CA ALA A 344 -6.72 -17.49 -5.52
C ALA A 344 -6.55 -18.96 -5.94
N VAL A 345 -5.76 -19.72 -5.20
CA VAL A 345 -5.58 -21.18 -5.45
C VAL A 345 -6.89 -21.91 -5.30
N CYS A 346 -7.62 -21.70 -4.19
CA CYS A 346 -8.91 -22.36 -3.93
C CYS A 346 -9.97 -22.03 -4.99
N SER A 347 -9.96 -20.83 -5.56
CA SER A 347 -10.89 -20.47 -6.63
C SER A 347 -10.67 -21.27 -7.91
N ALA A 348 -9.45 -21.68 -8.17
CA ALA A 348 -9.02 -22.36 -9.39
C ALA A 348 -9.03 -23.88 -9.29
N VAL A 349 -9.27 -24.45 -8.10
CA VAL A 349 -9.28 -25.90 -7.88
C VAL A 349 -10.73 -26.42 -7.90
N PRO A 350 -11.02 -27.54 -8.61
CA PRO A 350 -12.35 -28.16 -8.60
C PRO A 350 -12.65 -28.77 -7.21
N LEU A 351 -13.77 -28.36 -6.59
CA LEU A 351 -14.16 -28.79 -5.23
C LEU A 351 -15.31 -29.83 -5.25
N ARG A 352 -15.55 -30.54 -6.36
CA ARG A 352 -16.72 -31.41 -6.52
C ARG A 352 -16.36 -32.90 -6.65
N GLY A 353 -17.13 -33.74 -5.95
CA GLY A 353 -17.21 -35.19 -6.11
C GLY A 353 -15.86 -35.91 -5.93
N SER A 354 -15.57 -36.88 -6.81
CA SER A 354 -14.32 -37.63 -6.81
C SER A 354 -13.04 -36.80 -7.03
N ASN A 355 -13.20 -35.52 -7.43
CA ASN A 355 -12.09 -34.60 -7.63
C ASN A 355 -11.62 -33.94 -6.31
N LEU A 356 -12.38 -34.04 -5.21
CA LEU A 356 -11.99 -33.48 -3.91
C LEU A 356 -10.66 -34.08 -3.42
N SER A 357 -10.43 -35.38 -3.67
CA SER A 357 -9.15 -36.03 -3.36
C SER A 357 -7.97 -35.47 -4.18
N ARG A 358 -8.23 -34.88 -5.35
CA ARG A 358 -7.22 -34.20 -6.16
C ARG A 358 -7.04 -32.70 -5.80
N ALA A 359 -8.06 -32.11 -5.20
CA ALA A 359 -8.07 -30.69 -4.83
C ALA A 359 -7.10 -30.36 -3.69
N TRP A 360 -6.90 -31.27 -2.73
CA TRP A 360 -6.05 -31.03 -1.57
C TRP A 360 -4.58 -30.76 -1.93
N ARG A 361 -4.06 -31.44 -2.96
CA ARG A 361 -2.66 -31.30 -3.35
C ARG A 361 -2.27 -29.88 -3.78
N PRO A 362 -2.96 -29.20 -4.73
CA PRO A 362 -2.64 -27.82 -5.08
C PRO A 362 -2.88 -26.86 -3.92
N ILE A 363 -3.86 -27.13 -3.05
CA ILE A 363 -4.12 -26.29 -1.86
C ILE A 363 -2.95 -26.44 -0.85
N ALA A 364 -2.53 -27.66 -0.54
CA ALA A 364 -1.41 -27.92 0.35
C ALA A 364 -0.09 -27.34 -0.19
N LEU A 365 0.19 -27.52 -1.48
CA LEU A 365 1.35 -26.93 -2.13
C LEU A 365 1.26 -25.39 -2.16
N GLY A 366 0.06 -24.83 -2.34
CA GLY A 366 -0.18 -23.40 -2.23
C GLY A 366 0.13 -22.85 -0.82
N LEU A 367 -0.28 -23.58 0.23
CA LEU A 367 0.09 -23.27 1.62
C LEU A 367 1.61 -23.36 1.86
N LEU A 368 2.30 -24.32 1.24
CA LEU A 368 3.76 -24.40 1.33
C LEU A 368 4.45 -23.17 0.73
N THR A 369 3.88 -22.52 -0.30
CA THR A 369 4.44 -21.28 -0.84
C THR A 369 4.33 -20.10 0.14
N ALA A 370 3.44 -20.20 1.13
CA ALA A 370 3.21 -19.19 2.16
C ALA A 370 4.04 -19.41 3.45
N LEU A 371 4.86 -20.47 3.50
CA LEU A 371 5.64 -20.78 4.72
C LEU A 371 6.53 -19.62 5.17
N TYR A 372 7.17 -18.92 4.21
CA TYR A 372 8.06 -17.82 4.55
C TYR A 372 7.33 -16.65 5.26
N PRO A 373 6.28 -16.03 4.69
CA PRO A 373 5.55 -14.98 5.40
C PRO A 373 4.93 -15.46 6.71
N LEU A 374 4.42 -16.71 6.77
CA LEU A 374 3.82 -17.25 8.00
C LEU A 374 4.88 -17.50 9.09
N ALA A 375 6.04 -18.03 8.74
CA ALA A 375 7.15 -18.22 9.68
C ALA A 375 7.62 -16.87 10.24
N LEU A 376 7.78 -15.86 9.39
CA LEU A 376 8.10 -14.50 9.83
C LEU A 376 7.01 -13.89 10.70
N ALA A 377 5.73 -14.09 10.37
CA ALA A 377 4.61 -13.61 11.19
C ALA A 377 4.67 -14.20 12.61
N LEU A 378 4.93 -15.49 12.73
CA LEU A 378 5.05 -16.17 14.03
C LEU A 378 6.28 -15.68 14.80
N PHE A 379 7.43 -15.53 14.13
CA PHE A 379 8.65 -15.03 14.74
C PHE A 379 8.49 -13.58 15.22
N MET A 380 8.03 -12.70 14.35
CA MET A 380 7.82 -11.28 14.68
C MET A 380 6.73 -11.07 15.75
N ARG A 381 5.72 -11.95 15.80
CA ARG A 381 4.71 -11.89 16.86
C ARG A 381 5.32 -12.08 18.25
N SER A 382 6.25 -12.99 18.42
CA SER A 382 6.92 -13.21 19.70
C SER A 382 7.75 -12.00 20.12
N GLU A 383 8.47 -11.36 19.20
CA GLU A 383 9.21 -10.14 19.47
C GLU A 383 8.30 -8.94 19.75
N THR A 384 7.24 -8.79 18.96
CA THR A 384 6.28 -7.69 19.11
C THR A 384 5.50 -7.81 20.41
N LEU A 385 5.08 -9.01 20.84
CA LEU A 385 4.44 -9.22 22.12
C LEU A 385 5.35 -8.86 23.29
N ARG A 386 6.65 -9.18 23.20
CA ARG A 386 7.63 -8.74 24.21
C ARG A 386 7.76 -7.22 24.25
N ALA A 387 7.88 -6.58 23.08
CA ALA A 387 7.94 -5.12 22.99
C ALA A 387 6.67 -4.43 23.50
N PHE A 388 5.48 -5.02 23.29
CA PHE A 388 4.19 -4.46 23.76
C PHE A 388 3.92 -4.72 25.24
N THR A 389 4.49 -5.78 25.83
CA THR A 389 4.40 -5.97 27.30
C THR A 389 5.27 -4.99 28.06
N GLU A 390 6.28 -4.43 27.40
CA GLU A 390 7.20 -3.42 27.94
C GLU A 390 6.76 -1.98 27.63
N ALA A 391 5.96 -1.76 26.61
CA ALA A 391 5.49 -0.45 26.17
C ALA A 391 4.03 -0.21 26.53
N VAL A 392 3.76 0.84 27.26
CA VAL A 392 2.38 1.37 27.40
C VAL A 392 1.96 1.89 26.02
N ASN A 393 1.13 1.12 25.31
CA ASN A 393 0.61 1.54 24.01
C ASN A 393 -0.50 2.59 24.21
N PRO A 394 -0.27 3.89 23.99
CA PRO A 394 -1.30 4.91 24.16
C PRO A 394 -2.46 4.76 23.18
N LEU A 395 -2.28 4.00 22.08
CA LEU A 395 -3.33 3.67 21.10
C LEU A 395 -4.17 2.44 21.51
N ALA A 396 -3.67 1.61 22.45
CA ALA A 396 -4.47 0.52 23.04
C ALA A 396 -5.67 1.02 23.86
N SER A 397 -5.69 2.30 24.22
CA SER A 397 -6.79 2.93 24.97
C SER A 397 -8.01 3.28 24.11
N LEU A 398 -7.94 3.19 22.77
CA LEU A 398 -9.12 3.28 21.92
C LEU A 398 -9.88 1.95 21.95
N GLU A 399 -10.72 1.78 22.98
CA GLU A 399 -11.65 0.64 23.10
C GLU A 399 -12.79 0.75 22.07
N TRP A 400 -12.45 0.73 20.79
CA TRP A 400 -13.46 0.70 19.76
C TRP A 400 -14.22 -0.63 19.78
N SER A 401 -15.52 -0.53 19.78
CA SER A 401 -16.40 -1.68 19.53
C SER A 401 -16.25 -2.17 18.10
N SER A 402 -16.57 -3.43 17.83
CA SER A 402 -16.53 -3.97 16.46
C SER A 402 -17.29 -3.11 15.43
N PRO A 403 -18.52 -2.63 15.69
CA PRO A 403 -19.21 -1.75 14.76
C PRO A 403 -18.48 -0.44 14.48
N GLN A 404 -17.83 0.16 15.50
CA GLN A 404 -17.03 1.39 15.31
C GLN A 404 -15.81 1.13 14.44
N LEU A 405 -15.09 0.01 14.66
CA LEU A 405 -13.98 -0.42 13.81
C LEU A 405 -14.41 -0.62 12.36
N MET A 406 -15.55 -1.28 12.13
CA MET A 406 -16.09 -1.52 10.79
C MET A 406 -16.48 -0.22 10.09
N THR A 407 -17.17 0.68 10.79
CA THR A 407 -17.55 1.99 10.24
C THR A 407 -16.32 2.84 9.94
N HIS A 408 -15.35 2.87 10.84
CA HIS A 408 -14.08 3.56 10.60
C HIS A 408 -13.32 2.99 9.40
N ALA A 409 -13.23 1.67 9.29
CA ALA A 409 -12.56 1.02 8.16
C ALA A 409 -13.21 1.37 6.82
N LEU A 410 -14.54 1.41 6.75
CA LEU A 410 -15.28 1.83 5.57
C LEU A 410 -15.02 3.31 5.25
N SER A 411 -15.07 4.19 6.24
CA SER A 411 -14.82 5.63 6.05
C SER A 411 -13.38 5.92 5.58
N MET A 412 -12.41 5.19 6.10
CA MET A 412 -11.01 5.29 5.66
C MET A 412 -10.84 4.92 4.19
N LEU A 413 -11.61 3.94 3.69
CA LEU A 413 -11.49 3.44 2.32
C LEU A 413 -12.31 4.24 1.30
N ALA A 414 -13.55 4.61 1.65
CA ALA A 414 -14.55 5.14 0.72
C ALA A 414 -15.26 6.40 1.22
N GLY A 415 -14.74 7.02 2.29
CA GLY A 415 -15.42 8.17 2.89
C GLY A 415 -16.75 7.79 3.56
N SER A 416 -17.61 8.79 3.75
CA SER A 416 -18.94 8.63 4.38
C SER A 416 -20.10 8.94 3.42
N GLY A 417 -19.78 9.28 2.17
CA GLY A 417 -20.75 9.77 1.18
C GLY A 417 -21.30 8.69 0.23
N PRO A 418 -21.78 9.11 -0.95
CA PRO A 418 -22.34 8.20 -1.96
C PRO A 418 -21.37 7.13 -2.44
N ILE A 419 -20.05 7.37 -2.39
CA ILE A 419 -19.01 6.40 -2.75
C ILE A 419 -19.01 5.21 -1.78
N ALA A 420 -19.19 5.45 -0.48
CA ALA A 420 -19.34 4.36 0.48
C ALA A 420 -20.57 3.49 0.15
N GLY A 421 -21.72 4.12 -0.19
CA GLY A 421 -22.91 3.43 -0.64
C GLY A 421 -22.70 2.63 -1.93
N LEU A 422 -22.03 3.23 -2.93
CA LEU A 422 -21.67 2.54 -4.18
C LEU A 422 -20.75 1.34 -3.90
N THR A 423 -19.77 1.51 -3.05
CA THR A 423 -18.82 0.45 -2.65
C THR A 423 -19.57 -0.73 -2.00
N LEU A 424 -20.40 -0.45 -1.01
CA LEU A 424 -21.23 -1.47 -0.34
C LEU A 424 -22.17 -2.18 -1.34
N PHE A 425 -22.85 -1.43 -2.21
CA PHE A 425 -23.68 -2.02 -3.25
C PHE A 425 -22.88 -2.95 -4.16
N CYS A 426 -21.73 -2.49 -4.66
CA CYS A 426 -20.90 -3.27 -5.58
C CYS A 426 -20.38 -4.56 -4.95
N LEU A 427 -20.03 -4.55 -3.65
CA LEU A 427 -19.57 -5.73 -2.92
C LEU A 427 -20.60 -6.87 -2.91
N LEU A 428 -21.87 -6.57 -2.89
CA LEU A 428 -22.95 -7.56 -2.94
C LEU A 428 -23.42 -7.83 -4.38
N ALA A 429 -23.59 -6.79 -5.18
CA ALA A 429 -24.07 -6.92 -6.55
C ALA A 429 -23.14 -7.79 -7.42
N VAL A 430 -21.82 -7.77 -7.15
CA VAL A 430 -20.85 -8.59 -7.88
C VAL A 430 -21.13 -10.10 -7.76
N LEU A 431 -21.71 -10.56 -6.64
CA LEU A 431 -22.10 -11.96 -6.43
C LEU A 431 -23.23 -12.42 -7.35
N ALA A 432 -24.05 -11.47 -7.82
CA ALA A 432 -25.13 -11.71 -8.78
C ALA A 432 -24.65 -11.72 -10.24
N LEU A 433 -23.43 -11.20 -10.53
CA LEU A 433 -23.01 -11.01 -11.91
C LEU A 433 -22.84 -12.33 -12.68
N PRO A 434 -23.23 -12.34 -13.96
CA PRO A 434 -22.80 -13.38 -14.88
C PRO A 434 -21.31 -13.24 -15.17
N GLY A 435 -20.64 -14.36 -15.40
CA GLY A 435 -19.21 -14.36 -15.69
C GLY A 435 -18.65 -15.78 -15.76
N THR A 436 -17.35 -15.90 -15.94
CA THR A 436 -16.68 -17.22 -15.88
C THR A 436 -16.86 -17.85 -14.50
N SER A 437 -16.88 -19.18 -14.43
CA SER A 437 -16.94 -19.87 -13.12
C SER A 437 -15.77 -19.48 -12.23
N LEU A 438 -14.59 -19.26 -12.80
CA LEU A 438 -13.42 -18.81 -12.08
C LEU A 438 -13.63 -17.44 -11.43
N PHE A 439 -14.18 -16.44 -12.16
CA PHE A 439 -14.49 -15.12 -11.62
C PHE A 439 -15.45 -15.20 -10.45
N ARG A 440 -16.58 -15.88 -10.64
CA ARG A 440 -17.60 -16.00 -9.59
C ARG A 440 -17.07 -16.70 -8.34
N ARG A 441 -16.28 -17.78 -8.50
CA ARG A 441 -15.65 -18.49 -7.38
C ARG A 441 -14.66 -17.62 -6.63
N TYR A 442 -13.78 -16.91 -7.36
CA TYR A 442 -12.79 -16.03 -6.74
C TYR A 442 -13.47 -14.93 -5.93
N VAL A 443 -14.48 -14.27 -6.50
CA VAL A 443 -15.24 -13.22 -5.81
C VAL A 443 -16.02 -13.79 -4.61
N ALA A 444 -16.72 -14.93 -4.77
CA ALA A 444 -17.47 -15.54 -3.68
C ALA A 444 -16.55 -15.94 -2.50
N LEU A 445 -15.38 -16.51 -2.78
CA LEU A 445 -14.40 -16.87 -1.75
C LEU A 445 -13.80 -15.64 -1.07
N SER A 446 -13.48 -14.58 -1.85
CA SER A 446 -12.95 -13.33 -1.29
C SER A 446 -13.99 -12.62 -0.41
N CYS A 447 -15.25 -12.53 -0.87
CA CYS A 447 -16.35 -12.00 -0.08
C CYS A 447 -16.63 -12.89 1.15
N GLY A 448 -16.53 -14.22 1.02
CA GLY A 448 -16.67 -15.16 2.12
C GLY A 448 -15.61 -14.93 3.20
N ALA A 449 -14.34 -14.87 2.82
CA ALA A 449 -13.27 -14.55 3.75
C ALA A 449 -13.51 -13.18 4.41
N PHE A 450 -13.87 -12.17 3.62
CA PHE A 450 -14.09 -10.83 4.10
C PHE A 450 -15.28 -10.76 5.10
N PHE A 451 -16.49 -11.14 4.70
CA PHE A 451 -17.68 -10.97 5.53
C PHE A 451 -17.83 -11.97 6.68
N LEU A 452 -17.28 -13.19 6.55
CA LEU A 452 -17.44 -14.23 7.56
C LEU A 452 -16.28 -14.28 8.57
N PHE A 453 -15.15 -13.60 8.30
CA PHE A 453 -13.99 -13.65 9.19
C PHE A 453 -13.40 -12.27 9.50
N PHE A 454 -13.15 -11.43 8.49
CA PHE A 454 -12.40 -10.21 8.68
C PHE A 454 -13.27 -8.98 8.94
N PHE A 455 -14.40 -8.85 8.25
CA PHE A 455 -15.36 -7.75 8.41
C PHE A 455 -16.66 -8.28 9.06
N ASP A 456 -16.48 -8.87 10.22
CA ASP A 456 -17.53 -9.55 10.97
C ASP A 456 -17.77 -8.82 12.31
N PRO A 457 -19.01 -8.48 12.68
CA PRO A 457 -19.31 -7.71 13.89
C PRO A 457 -18.87 -8.37 15.20
N TRP A 458 -18.71 -9.69 15.23
CA TRP A 458 -18.23 -10.42 16.41
C TRP A 458 -16.71 -10.59 16.39
N LEU A 459 -16.10 -10.72 15.20
CA LEU A 459 -14.68 -11.00 15.05
C LEU A 459 -13.81 -9.76 14.81
N ALA A 460 -14.40 -8.62 14.40
CA ALA A 460 -13.64 -7.42 14.01
C ALA A 460 -12.67 -6.95 15.12
N ARG A 461 -13.11 -6.95 16.38
CA ARG A 461 -12.23 -6.61 17.53
C ARG A 461 -11.09 -7.60 17.67
N PHE A 462 -11.34 -8.89 17.55
CA PHE A 462 -10.29 -9.92 17.59
C PHE A 462 -9.31 -9.75 16.43
N VAL A 463 -9.80 -9.53 15.21
CA VAL A 463 -8.96 -9.30 14.02
C VAL A 463 -8.11 -8.05 14.19
N SER A 464 -8.68 -6.95 14.69
CA SER A 464 -7.94 -5.72 14.94
C SER A 464 -6.82 -5.89 15.98
N GLN A 465 -7.05 -6.66 17.02
CA GLN A 465 -6.07 -6.87 18.09
C GLN A 465 -4.99 -7.90 17.73
N GLN A 466 -5.33 -8.95 16.96
CA GLN A 466 -4.44 -10.09 16.75
C GLN A 466 -3.79 -10.11 15.37
N VAL A 467 -4.35 -9.40 14.38
CA VAL A 467 -3.92 -9.49 12.97
C VAL A 467 -3.49 -8.16 12.40
N THR A 468 -4.29 -7.09 12.55
CA THR A 468 -4.05 -5.85 11.80
C THR A 468 -3.52 -4.69 12.64
N GLY A 469 -3.90 -4.57 13.90
CA GLY A 469 -3.88 -3.32 14.66
C GLY A 469 -5.16 -2.49 14.44
N ALA A 470 -5.59 -1.72 15.44
CA ALA A 470 -6.83 -0.92 15.37
C ALA A 470 -6.75 0.15 14.27
N ASP A 471 -5.66 0.90 14.20
CA ASP A 471 -5.44 1.98 13.23
C ASP A 471 -5.35 1.47 11.78
N THR A 472 -5.01 0.20 11.60
CA THR A 472 -4.80 -0.41 10.29
C THR A 472 -5.85 -1.45 9.95
N TYR A 473 -6.92 -1.54 10.75
CA TYR A 473 -8.00 -2.49 10.52
C TYR A 473 -8.68 -2.31 9.15
N PHE A 474 -8.74 -1.11 8.61
CA PHE A 474 -9.27 -0.86 7.26
C PHE A 474 -8.56 -1.71 6.16
N ARG A 475 -7.35 -2.21 6.40
CA ARG A 475 -6.62 -3.06 5.45
C ARG A 475 -7.27 -4.43 5.22
N VAL A 476 -8.28 -4.82 6.02
CA VAL A 476 -9.08 -6.02 5.74
C VAL A 476 -9.80 -5.95 4.39
N PHE A 477 -10.13 -4.73 3.93
CA PHE A 477 -10.68 -4.52 2.58
C PHE A 477 -9.72 -4.90 1.45
N TRP A 478 -8.41 -4.97 1.70
CA TRP A 478 -7.41 -5.35 0.70
C TRP A 478 -7.45 -6.84 0.33
N ILE A 479 -8.19 -7.67 1.09
CA ILE A 479 -8.52 -9.06 0.70
C ILE A 479 -9.36 -9.08 -0.57
N LEU A 480 -10.17 -8.04 -0.78
CA LEU A 480 -11.04 -7.89 -1.92
C LEU A 480 -10.31 -7.20 -3.07
N PRO A 481 -10.41 -7.68 -4.32
CA PRO A 481 -9.97 -6.95 -5.49
C PRO A 481 -10.98 -5.82 -5.80
N LEU A 482 -11.13 -4.87 -4.88
CA LEU A 482 -12.23 -3.90 -4.88
C LEU A 482 -12.34 -3.10 -6.19
N PRO A 483 -11.25 -2.56 -6.79
CA PRO A 483 -11.37 -1.87 -8.08
C PRO A 483 -11.92 -2.76 -9.20
N LEU A 484 -11.54 -4.04 -9.21
CA LEU A 484 -12.07 -5.03 -10.16
C LEU A 484 -13.56 -5.31 -9.90
N ILE A 485 -13.97 -5.42 -8.64
CA ILE A 485 -15.37 -5.63 -8.24
C ILE A 485 -16.24 -4.47 -8.74
N VAL A 486 -15.89 -3.23 -8.39
CA VAL A 486 -16.62 -2.04 -8.82
C VAL A 486 -16.66 -1.93 -10.35
N ALA A 487 -15.51 -2.07 -11.03
CA ALA A 487 -15.44 -2.04 -12.48
C ALA A 487 -16.27 -3.15 -13.15
N SER A 488 -16.31 -4.34 -12.54
CA SER A 488 -17.12 -5.46 -13.04
C SER A 488 -18.63 -5.18 -12.92
N VAL A 489 -19.07 -4.56 -11.83
CA VAL A 489 -20.48 -4.17 -11.65
C VAL A 489 -20.85 -3.05 -12.63
N LEU A 490 -20.05 -2.01 -12.75
CA LEU A 490 -20.30 -0.89 -13.67
C LEU A 490 -20.29 -1.33 -15.15
N SER A 491 -19.51 -2.35 -15.51
CA SER A 491 -19.49 -2.92 -16.86
C SER A 491 -20.51 -4.05 -17.09
N ALA A 492 -21.29 -4.43 -16.07
CA ALA A 492 -22.23 -5.54 -16.16
C ALA A 492 -23.29 -5.41 -17.28
N PRO A 493 -23.84 -4.22 -17.59
CA PRO A 493 -24.82 -4.08 -18.68
C PRO A 493 -24.28 -4.55 -20.03
N LEU A 494 -22.95 -4.57 -20.24
CA LEU A 494 -22.36 -5.09 -21.48
C LEU A 494 -22.61 -6.58 -21.69
N THR A 495 -22.79 -7.36 -20.63
CA THR A 495 -23.10 -8.79 -20.75
C THR A 495 -24.50 -9.05 -21.35
N MET A 496 -25.40 -8.08 -21.22
CA MET A 496 -26.74 -8.18 -21.81
C MET A 496 -26.73 -7.94 -23.33
N VAL A 497 -25.70 -7.26 -23.84
CA VAL A 497 -25.57 -6.92 -25.26
C VAL A 497 -24.54 -7.79 -25.99
N GLU A 498 -24.03 -8.85 -25.37
CA GLU A 498 -23.09 -9.78 -26.00
C GLU A 498 -23.69 -10.53 -27.21
N SER A 499 -25.00 -10.65 -27.26
CA SER A 499 -25.77 -11.27 -28.39
C SER A 499 -25.95 -10.35 -29.59
N LEU A 500 -25.62 -9.05 -29.47
CA LEU A 500 -25.80 -8.06 -30.55
C LEU A 500 -24.69 -8.18 -31.60
N THR A 501 -24.97 -7.62 -32.80
CA THR A 501 -23.95 -7.52 -33.87
C THR A 501 -22.75 -6.65 -33.45
N ILE A 502 -21.59 -6.86 -34.08
CA ILE A 502 -20.35 -6.17 -33.74
C ILE A 502 -20.49 -4.63 -33.72
N PRO A 503 -21.13 -3.96 -34.72
CA PRO A 503 -21.32 -2.51 -34.67
C PRO A 503 -22.18 -2.05 -33.50
N GLN A 504 -23.29 -2.74 -33.23
CA GLN A 504 -24.19 -2.43 -32.11
C GLN A 504 -23.48 -2.61 -30.77
N ARG A 505 -22.73 -3.70 -30.62
CA ARG A 505 -21.93 -3.98 -29.42
C ARG A 505 -20.90 -2.89 -29.15
N ARG A 506 -20.21 -2.35 -30.19
CA ARG A 506 -19.28 -1.23 -30.05
C ARG A 506 -19.98 0.04 -29.55
N GLY A 507 -21.13 0.37 -30.11
CA GLY A 507 -21.94 1.51 -29.66
C GLY A 507 -22.35 1.40 -28.19
N TRP A 508 -22.87 0.25 -27.78
CA TRP A 508 -23.24 -0.01 -26.39
C TRP A 508 -22.03 -0.01 -25.44
N THR A 509 -20.89 -0.52 -25.87
CA THR A 509 -19.64 -0.45 -25.06
C THR A 509 -19.26 0.99 -24.78
N GLY A 510 -19.31 1.85 -25.80
CA GLY A 510 -19.05 3.29 -25.63
C GLY A 510 -20.04 3.96 -24.67
N LEU A 511 -21.34 3.66 -24.82
CA LEU A 511 -22.38 4.22 -23.95
C LEU A 511 -22.26 3.76 -22.49
N ILE A 512 -21.98 2.48 -22.26
CA ILE A 512 -21.77 1.91 -20.92
C ILE A 512 -20.52 2.53 -20.28
N LEU A 513 -19.44 2.67 -21.03
CA LEU A 513 -18.24 3.33 -20.55
C LEU A 513 -18.51 4.80 -20.19
N ALA A 514 -19.17 5.55 -21.09
CA ALA A 514 -19.53 6.93 -20.84
C ALA A 514 -20.43 7.08 -19.61
N GLY A 515 -21.44 6.22 -19.46
CA GLY A 515 -22.32 6.20 -18.29
C GLY A 515 -21.61 5.86 -16.99
N ALA A 516 -20.70 4.88 -17.00
CA ALA A 516 -19.88 4.52 -15.84
C ALA A 516 -18.91 5.64 -15.44
N LEU A 517 -18.26 6.28 -16.42
CA LEU A 517 -17.39 7.43 -16.16
C LEU A 517 -18.20 8.63 -15.67
N ALA A 518 -19.36 8.92 -16.28
CA ALA A 518 -20.25 9.98 -15.81
C ALA A 518 -20.71 9.75 -14.35
N LEU A 519 -20.96 8.50 -13.98
CA LEU A 519 -21.29 8.14 -12.61
C LEU A 519 -20.10 8.40 -11.66
N LEU A 520 -18.89 7.94 -12.00
CA LEU A 520 -17.70 8.12 -11.17
C LEU A 520 -17.32 9.59 -11.02
N ILE A 521 -17.50 10.40 -12.08
CA ILE A 521 -17.20 11.83 -12.06
C ILE A 521 -18.31 12.63 -11.38
N GLY A 522 -19.57 12.25 -11.62
CA GLY A 522 -20.75 13.03 -11.20
C GLY A 522 -21.25 12.72 -9.79
N LEU A 523 -20.83 11.59 -9.18
CA LEU A 523 -21.15 11.35 -7.77
C LEU A 523 -20.45 12.39 -6.90
N PRO A 524 -21.15 12.97 -5.90
CA PRO A 524 -20.54 13.87 -4.93
C PRO A 524 -19.42 13.13 -4.18
N ASN A 525 -18.17 13.45 -4.49
CA ASN A 525 -16.98 12.87 -3.88
C ASN A 525 -15.77 13.79 -4.06
N ILE A 526 -14.71 13.50 -3.34
CA ILE A 526 -13.41 14.13 -3.53
C ILE A 526 -12.67 13.36 -4.63
N HIS A 527 -12.30 14.06 -5.69
CA HIS A 527 -11.46 13.45 -6.73
C HIS A 527 -10.00 13.38 -6.27
N THR A 528 -9.32 12.30 -6.60
CA THR A 528 -7.93 12.04 -6.16
C THR A 528 -6.98 13.20 -6.48
N LEU A 529 -7.06 13.77 -7.69
CA LEU A 529 -6.17 14.84 -8.14
C LEU A 529 -6.77 16.24 -7.94
N SER A 530 -7.62 16.44 -6.95
CA SER A 530 -8.27 17.73 -6.67
C SER A 530 -7.58 18.49 -5.53
N SER A 531 -7.78 19.81 -5.52
CA SER A 531 -7.35 20.65 -4.39
C SER A 531 -8.11 20.33 -3.09
N GLN A 532 -9.31 19.78 -3.17
CA GLN A 532 -10.05 19.29 -1.99
C GLN A 532 -9.34 18.10 -1.32
N ASN A 533 -8.55 17.35 -2.08
CA ASN A 533 -7.69 16.29 -1.58
C ASN A 533 -6.26 16.78 -1.30
N GLU A 534 -6.08 18.08 -1.08
CA GLU A 534 -4.78 18.72 -0.82
C GLU A 534 -3.71 18.42 -1.91
N VAL A 535 -4.16 18.10 -3.12
CA VAL A 535 -3.27 17.81 -4.25
C VAL A 535 -3.01 19.08 -5.06
N ARG A 536 -1.74 19.34 -5.32
CA ARG A 536 -1.27 20.36 -6.25
C ARG A 536 -0.65 19.68 -7.47
N ILE A 537 -1.02 20.12 -8.66
CA ILE A 537 -0.37 19.71 -9.91
C ILE A 537 0.73 20.72 -10.21
N ASP A 538 1.96 20.23 -10.26
CA ASP A 538 3.15 21.09 -10.43
C ASP A 538 4.24 20.34 -11.20
N TRP A 539 5.33 21.04 -11.53
CA TRP A 539 6.53 20.42 -12.11
C TRP A 539 7.12 19.36 -11.17
N PRO A 540 7.78 18.33 -11.75
CA PRO A 540 8.37 17.27 -10.92
C PRO A 540 9.31 17.80 -9.86
N GLY A 541 9.05 17.45 -8.59
CA GLY A 541 9.81 17.90 -7.42
C GLY A 541 9.47 17.05 -6.19
N PRO A 542 10.05 17.36 -5.03
CA PRO A 542 9.68 16.73 -3.76
C PRO A 542 8.17 16.89 -3.52
N LYS A 543 7.51 15.81 -3.11
CA LYS A 543 6.05 15.79 -2.86
C LYS A 543 5.73 16.30 -1.46
N VAL A 544 6.19 17.52 -1.17
CA VAL A 544 6.08 18.17 0.13
C VAL A 544 5.54 19.60 -0.09
N PRO A 545 4.76 20.18 0.84
CA PRO A 545 4.35 21.58 0.75
C PRO A 545 5.59 22.51 0.65
N ALA A 546 5.57 23.39 -0.33
CA ALA A 546 6.78 24.16 -0.72
C ALA A 546 7.36 25.03 0.42
N GLN A 547 6.50 25.67 1.23
CA GLN A 547 6.95 26.50 2.36
C GLN A 547 7.57 25.63 3.46
N GLU A 548 6.93 24.51 3.80
CA GLU A 548 7.43 23.57 4.81
C GLU A 548 8.75 22.95 4.37
N TRP A 549 8.88 22.62 3.06
CA TRP A 549 10.10 22.11 2.47
C TRP A 549 11.25 23.11 2.53
N ALA A 550 11.00 24.36 2.11
CA ALA A 550 12.00 25.41 2.15
C ALA A 550 12.50 25.71 3.56
N ALA A 551 11.59 25.69 4.54
CA ALA A 551 11.97 25.86 5.96
C ALA A 551 12.80 24.71 6.48
N ALA A 552 12.42 23.45 6.18
CA ALA A 552 13.18 22.27 6.58
C ALA A 552 14.56 22.22 5.90
N GLN A 553 14.63 22.61 4.62
CA GLN A 553 15.87 22.72 3.89
C GLN A 553 16.83 23.74 4.52
N ARG A 554 16.32 24.92 4.88
CA ARG A 554 17.13 25.94 5.56
C ARG A 554 17.70 25.45 6.88
N ILE A 555 16.88 24.71 7.67
CA ILE A 555 17.34 24.10 8.91
C ILE A 555 18.46 23.09 8.61
N ALA A 556 18.28 22.22 7.62
CA ALA A 556 19.29 21.23 7.26
C ALA A 556 20.60 21.87 6.75
N GLU A 557 20.51 22.99 6.02
CA GLU A 557 21.68 23.73 5.52
C GLU A 557 22.45 24.49 6.60
N THR A 558 21.79 24.87 7.71
CA THR A 558 22.40 25.67 8.80
C THR A 558 22.75 24.86 10.03
N SER A 559 22.50 23.56 10.03
CA SER A 559 22.72 22.66 11.16
C SER A 559 23.56 21.46 10.74
N GLN A 560 24.18 20.80 11.71
CA GLN A 560 25.02 19.61 11.49
C GLN A 560 24.35 18.33 12.02
N PRO A 561 24.77 17.14 11.57
CA PRO A 561 24.38 15.89 12.20
C PRO A 561 24.68 15.90 13.71
N GLY A 562 23.70 15.50 14.51
CA GLY A 562 23.82 15.54 15.98
C GLY A 562 23.31 16.81 16.65
N ASP A 563 23.04 17.87 15.89
CA ASP A 563 22.39 19.07 16.42
C ASP A 563 20.92 18.79 16.77
N PHE A 564 20.43 19.38 17.86
CA PHE A 564 19.01 19.32 18.20
C PHE A 564 18.26 20.55 17.71
N ILE A 565 17.08 20.30 17.12
CA ILE A 565 16.25 21.35 16.53
C ILE A 565 14.87 21.38 17.17
N LEU A 566 14.40 22.58 17.48
CA LEU A 566 13.04 22.83 17.90
C LEU A 566 12.27 23.50 16.77
N ALA A 567 11.40 22.76 16.09
CA ALA A 567 10.59 23.25 14.98
C ALA A 567 9.11 22.83 15.15
N PRO A 568 8.16 23.59 14.59
CA PRO A 568 6.75 23.25 14.63
C PRO A 568 6.45 21.95 13.83
N PRO A 569 5.39 21.18 14.20
CA PRO A 569 5.10 19.87 13.61
C PRO A 569 5.01 19.86 12.08
N PRO A 570 4.45 20.89 11.40
CA PRO A 570 4.40 20.93 9.93
C PRO A 570 5.78 20.91 9.26
N VAL A 571 6.80 21.50 9.89
CA VAL A 571 8.17 21.57 9.35
C VAL A 571 9.03 20.42 9.88
N SER A 572 8.92 20.15 11.17
CA SER A 572 9.74 19.15 11.87
C SER A 572 9.71 17.75 11.22
N ARG A 573 8.55 17.36 10.66
CA ARG A 573 8.37 16.06 9.97
C ARG A 573 9.15 15.92 8.67
N TRP A 574 9.63 17.03 8.07
CA TRP A 574 10.36 17.00 6.81
C TRP A 574 11.88 17.07 6.99
N ILE A 575 12.36 17.46 8.17
CA ILE A 575 13.80 17.51 8.45
C ILE A 575 14.50 16.14 8.23
N PRO A 576 13.93 15.00 8.66
CA PRO A 576 14.57 13.70 8.44
C PRO A 576 14.62 13.21 6.98
N LEU A 577 14.11 13.97 6.02
CA LEU A 577 14.18 13.67 4.60
C LEU A 577 15.46 14.15 3.94
N PHE A 578 16.26 14.97 4.64
CA PHE A 578 17.54 15.46 4.16
C PHE A 578 18.67 14.52 4.61
N GLN A 579 19.72 14.40 3.78
CA GLN A 579 20.95 13.73 4.19
C GLN A 579 21.66 14.54 5.26
N ASP A 580 22.39 13.86 6.14
CA ASP A 580 23.12 14.48 7.24
C ASP A 580 22.27 15.46 8.08
N HIS A 581 20.99 15.15 8.26
CA HIS A 581 20.03 16.02 8.94
C HIS A 581 20.27 16.12 10.45
N PRO A 582 19.96 17.30 11.06
CA PRO A 582 19.91 17.43 12.51
C PRO A 582 18.73 16.66 13.12
N ALA A 583 18.74 16.45 14.42
CA ALA A 583 17.72 15.70 15.17
C ALA A 583 16.59 16.63 15.68
N PRO A 584 15.37 16.56 15.16
CA PRO A 584 14.23 17.29 15.71
C PRO A 584 13.84 16.77 17.10
N LEU A 585 13.50 17.67 18.05
CA LEU A 585 12.99 17.25 19.36
C LEU A 585 11.73 16.36 19.24
N MET A 586 10.93 16.57 18.20
CA MET A 586 9.80 15.72 17.84
C MET A 586 9.59 15.78 16.34
N VAL A 587 9.66 14.65 15.68
CA VAL A 587 9.30 14.51 14.26
C VAL A 587 7.78 14.45 14.12
N ARG A 588 7.15 13.48 14.80
CA ARG A 588 5.69 13.31 14.90
C ARG A 588 5.34 12.75 16.28
N ALA A 589 4.19 13.14 16.81
CA ALA A 589 3.74 12.70 18.14
C ALA A 589 3.71 11.17 18.24
N MET A 590 3.18 10.46 17.22
CA MET A 590 3.09 9.00 17.23
C MET A 590 4.44 8.26 17.25
N HIS A 591 5.48 8.84 16.68
CA HIS A 591 6.83 8.26 16.75
C HIS A 591 7.48 8.55 18.09
N LEU A 592 7.28 9.76 18.62
CA LEU A 592 7.76 10.13 19.94
C LEU A 592 7.11 9.27 21.03
N ASP A 593 5.82 8.99 20.95
CA ASP A 593 5.09 8.16 21.94
C ASP A 593 5.66 6.74 22.06
N ARG A 594 6.24 6.22 20.99
CA ARG A 594 6.89 4.90 20.98
C ARG A 594 8.22 4.89 21.75
N LEU A 595 8.75 6.06 22.11
CA LEU A 595 9.94 6.21 22.94
C LEU A 595 9.60 6.39 24.44
N HIS A 596 8.32 6.13 24.84
CA HIS A 596 7.83 6.36 26.20
C HIS A 596 8.71 5.67 27.26
N ASP A 597 9.05 4.40 27.05
CA ASP A 597 9.80 3.60 28.03
C ASP A 597 11.27 4.07 28.20
N ARG A 598 11.78 4.82 27.21
CA ARG A 598 13.15 5.32 27.21
C ARG A 598 13.25 6.76 27.69
N LEU A 599 12.29 7.60 27.33
CA LEU A 599 12.32 9.03 27.64
C LEU A 599 11.45 9.38 28.87
N GLY A 600 10.47 8.54 29.20
CA GLY A 600 9.48 8.81 30.24
C GLY A 600 8.39 9.77 29.81
N ALA A 601 7.24 9.71 30.49
CA ALA A 601 6.04 10.48 30.13
C ALA A 601 6.25 12.01 30.18
N ASP A 602 6.99 12.49 31.17
CA ASP A 602 7.23 13.93 31.37
C ASP A 602 8.07 14.50 30.24
N GLU A 603 9.13 13.83 29.81
CA GLU A 603 9.98 14.25 28.70
C GLU A 603 9.20 14.28 27.39
N LEU A 604 8.40 13.25 27.11
CA LEU A 604 7.55 13.21 25.92
C LEU A 604 6.55 14.37 25.91
N ARG A 605 5.90 14.62 27.03
CA ARG A 605 4.97 15.73 27.20
C ARG A 605 5.66 17.06 26.96
N LYS A 606 6.85 17.25 27.52
CA LYS A 606 7.63 18.49 27.39
C LYS A 606 8.00 18.76 25.93
N ARG A 607 8.56 17.78 25.22
CA ARG A 607 8.91 17.90 23.79
C ARG A 607 7.70 18.24 22.93
N ARG A 608 6.56 17.59 23.19
CA ARG A 608 5.30 17.86 22.49
C ARG A 608 4.81 19.28 22.71
N LEU A 609 4.80 19.74 23.96
CA LEU A 609 4.39 21.10 24.31
C LEU A 609 5.31 22.17 23.70
N LEU A 610 6.63 21.97 23.74
CA LEU A 610 7.61 22.85 23.11
C LEU A 610 7.40 22.99 21.60
N THR A 611 7.22 21.87 20.91
CA THR A 611 6.98 21.85 19.47
C THR A 611 5.67 22.55 19.08
N GLN A 612 4.62 22.40 19.92
CA GLN A 612 3.35 23.13 19.75
C GLN A 612 3.49 24.63 20.08
N LEU A 613 4.30 24.98 21.08
CA LEU A 613 4.56 26.36 21.49
C LEU A 613 5.20 27.17 20.35
N VAL A 614 6.24 26.64 19.71
CA VAL A 614 6.91 27.35 18.61
C VAL A 614 6.08 27.44 17.34
N GLY A 615 5.05 26.58 17.21
CA GLY A 615 4.02 26.65 16.17
C GLY A 615 2.81 27.53 16.54
N GLY A 616 2.78 28.11 17.74
CA GLY A 616 1.66 28.92 18.24
C GLY A 616 0.38 28.13 18.52
N LEU A 617 0.44 26.79 18.54
CA LEU A 617 -0.70 25.90 18.84
C LEU A 617 -0.93 25.77 20.35
N HIS A 618 0.11 25.98 21.15
CA HIS A 618 0.04 25.99 22.61
C HIS A 618 0.20 27.43 23.14
N ARG A 619 -0.80 27.92 23.86
CA ARG A 619 -0.80 29.25 24.49
C ARG A 619 -0.83 29.05 25.99
N SER A 620 0.33 29.05 26.62
CA SER A 620 0.47 29.04 28.09
C SER A 620 1.19 30.28 28.57
N SER A 621 0.79 30.81 29.71
CA SER A 621 1.54 31.87 30.40
C SER A 621 2.94 31.44 30.80
N ASP A 622 3.18 30.14 30.94
CA ASP A 622 4.46 29.58 31.27
C ASP A 622 5.30 29.20 30.03
N GLY A 623 4.78 29.46 28.82
CA GLY A 623 5.46 29.12 27.55
C GLY A 623 6.87 29.71 27.44
N PRO A 624 7.11 31.00 27.76
CA PRO A 624 8.45 31.57 27.73
C PRO A 624 9.42 30.85 28.65
N GLY A 625 9.02 30.56 29.91
CA GLY A 625 9.82 29.79 30.85
C GLY A 625 10.16 28.35 30.35
N MET A 626 9.21 27.71 29.71
CA MET A 626 9.45 26.40 29.07
C MET A 626 10.49 26.47 27.95
N LEU A 627 10.47 27.53 27.13
CA LEU A 627 11.42 27.73 26.06
C LEU A 627 12.83 28.02 26.63
N GLU A 628 12.93 28.88 27.65
CA GLU A 628 14.19 29.19 28.33
C GLU A 628 14.79 27.93 28.95
N GLU A 629 14.01 27.12 29.66
CA GLU A 629 14.43 25.85 30.20
C GLU A 629 14.90 24.90 29.08
N ALA A 630 14.19 24.86 27.95
CA ALA A 630 14.56 24.01 26.82
C ALA A 630 15.91 24.40 26.22
N ILE A 631 16.18 25.69 26.03
CA ILE A 631 17.46 26.20 25.51
C ILE A 631 18.62 25.86 26.48
N GLY A 632 18.39 25.89 27.79
CA GLY A 632 19.37 25.50 28.79
C GLY A 632 19.58 23.98 28.89
N ARG A 633 18.54 23.18 28.62
CA ARG A 633 18.57 21.73 28.79
C ARG A 633 19.01 20.95 27.57
N TYR A 634 18.54 21.36 26.39
CA TYR A 634 18.92 20.73 25.11
C TYR A 634 20.00 21.56 24.43
N PRO A 635 20.99 20.94 23.78
CA PRO A 635 21.93 21.67 22.94
C PRO A 635 21.25 22.11 21.65
N LEU A 636 20.27 23.01 21.75
CA LEU A 636 19.51 23.50 20.59
C LEU A 636 20.41 24.35 19.70
N ASN A 637 20.54 23.94 18.45
CA ASN A 637 21.28 24.69 17.43
C ASN A 637 20.34 25.55 16.57
N ALA A 638 19.07 25.18 16.50
CA ALA A 638 18.10 26.04 15.85
C ALA A 638 16.71 25.95 16.51
N VAL A 639 15.98 27.08 16.46
CA VAL A 639 14.59 27.22 16.86
C VAL A 639 13.84 27.91 15.73
N LEU A 640 12.78 27.27 15.21
CA LEU A 640 11.89 27.85 14.19
C LEU A 640 10.59 28.28 14.82
N LEU A 641 10.27 29.55 14.72
CA LEU A 641 8.94 30.08 15.07
C LEU A 641 8.05 30.14 13.83
N SER A 642 6.76 29.83 13.98
CA SER A 642 5.77 29.95 12.91
C SER A 642 4.39 30.39 13.44
N GLY A 643 3.55 30.91 12.55
CA GLY A 643 2.18 31.29 12.86
C GLY A 643 2.09 32.27 14.06
N PRO A 644 1.15 32.05 15.02
CA PRO A 644 0.99 32.95 16.16
C PRO A 644 2.23 33.10 17.07
N ALA A 645 3.17 32.16 17.04
CA ALA A 645 4.41 32.27 17.82
C ALA A 645 5.30 33.43 17.33
N LEU A 646 5.24 33.80 16.05
CA LEU A 646 5.99 34.93 15.47
C LEU A 646 5.68 36.26 16.10
N THR A 647 4.44 36.47 16.54
CA THR A 647 3.96 37.72 17.12
C THR A 647 4.04 37.73 18.64
N ASN A 648 4.56 36.66 19.27
CA ASN A 648 4.69 36.57 20.71
C ASN A 648 5.97 37.29 21.19
N PRO A 649 5.85 38.47 21.85
CA PRO A 649 7.01 39.29 22.25
C PRO A 649 7.82 38.59 23.35
N GLU A 650 7.21 37.75 24.17
CA GLU A 650 7.89 37.09 25.28
C GLU A 650 8.77 35.92 24.79
N LEU A 651 8.29 35.14 23.84
CA LEU A 651 9.12 34.11 23.21
C LEU A 651 10.34 34.72 22.52
N ARG A 652 10.15 35.86 21.82
CA ARG A 652 11.25 36.60 21.20
C ARG A 652 12.25 37.15 22.21
N ARG A 653 11.76 37.63 23.35
CA ARG A 653 12.65 38.12 24.45
C ARG A 653 13.54 36.99 24.95
N VAL A 654 12.99 35.79 25.13
CA VAL A 654 13.77 34.61 25.52
C VAL A 654 14.84 34.25 24.46
N LEU A 655 14.45 34.25 23.18
CA LEU A 655 15.40 33.97 22.10
C LEU A 655 16.49 35.04 21.97
N LEU A 656 16.15 36.34 22.12
CA LEU A 656 17.14 37.44 22.13
C LEU A 656 18.11 37.37 23.31
N ALA A 657 17.68 36.78 24.43
CA ALA A 657 18.54 36.58 25.61
C ALA A 657 19.36 35.29 25.55
N SER A 658 19.12 34.46 24.55
CA SER A 658 19.79 33.15 24.33
C SER A 658 21.02 33.28 23.41
N PRO A 659 21.86 32.25 23.28
CA PRO A 659 23.01 32.23 22.35
C PRO A 659 22.55 32.05 20.88
N LEU A 660 21.30 32.25 20.54
CA LEU A 660 20.74 32.13 19.19
C LEU A 660 20.62 33.52 18.55
N SER A 661 20.95 33.63 17.27
CA SER A 661 20.74 34.81 16.45
C SER A 661 19.75 34.56 15.32
N VAL A 662 19.14 35.59 14.77
CA VAL A 662 18.19 35.47 13.66
C VAL A 662 18.95 35.09 12.39
N GLY A 663 18.84 33.83 11.97
CA GLY A 663 19.43 33.36 10.72
C GLY A 663 18.57 33.63 9.49
N PHE A 664 17.23 33.59 9.64
CA PHE A 664 16.31 33.84 8.54
C PHE A 664 14.94 34.31 9.07
N ARG A 665 14.29 35.17 8.31
CA ARG A 665 12.94 35.68 8.63
C ARG A 665 12.18 36.01 7.35
N ASP A 666 10.94 35.53 7.28
CA ASP A 666 9.95 35.93 6.28
C ASP A 666 8.59 36.30 6.97
N ALA A 667 7.51 36.37 6.18
CA ALA A 667 6.18 36.73 6.72
C ALA A 667 5.62 35.61 7.66
N ASP A 668 5.95 34.37 7.42
CA ASP A 668 5.32 33.18 8.04
C ASP A 668 6.25 32.42 8.97
N LEU A 669 7.57 32.64 8.89
CA LEU A 669 8.62 31.87 9.56
C LEU A 669 9.75 32.76 10.06
N GLU A 670 10.30 32.43 11.25
CA GLU A 670 11.51 33.05 11.79
C GLU A 670 12.42 31.97 12.37
N LEU A 671 13.58 31.78 11.75
CA LEU A 671 14.60 30.82 12.16
C LEU A 671 15.68 31.49 12.98
N TRP A 672 15.88 30.99 14.18
CA TRP A 672 16.95 31.36 15.10
C TRP A 672 18.01 30.26 15.10
N VAL A 673 19.26 30.60 14.91
CA VAL A 673 20.39 29.67 14.77
C VAL A 673 21.49 30.04 15.75
N ARG A 674 22.13 29.04 16.33
CA ARG A 674 23.33 29.27 17.16
C ARG A 674 24.50 29.71 16.26
N GLU A 675 25.14 30.79 16.59
CA GLU A 675 26.37 31.20 15.88
C GLU A 675 27.41 30.13 16.03
N SER A 676 27.93 29.62 14.92
CA SER A 676 29.06 28.68 14.94
C SER A 676 30.25 29.40 15.53
N ASP A 677 30.86 28.81 16.56
CA ASP A 677 32.12 29.31 17.13
C ASP A 677 33.20 29.24 16.03
N PRO A 678 33.77 30.35 15.58
CA PRO A 678 34.75 30.35 14.48
C PRO A 678 35.96 29.49 14.78
N ASP A 679 36.25 29.18 16.06
CA ASP A 679 37.38 28.38 16.49
C ASP A 679 37.12 26.85 16.45
N SER A 680 35.90 26.38 16.13
CA SER A 680 35.59 24.95 16.12
C SER A 680 35.92 24.23 14.81
N SER A 681 36.44 24.93 13.79
CA SER A 681 36.77 24.35 12.48
C SER A 681 38.16 23.73 12.35
N GLU A 682 38.92 23.63 13.44
CA GLU A 682 40.31 23.08 13.43
C GLU A 682 40.45 21.75 14.22
N HIS A 683 39.46 20.87 14.22
CA HIS A 683 39.69 19.54 14.80
C HIS A 683 39.22 18.40 13.87
#